data_1c619e0c4de1132019d3a2c9760e1a1a
#
_entry.id   1c619e0c4de1132019d3a2c9760e1a1a
#
_cell.length_a   1.000
_cell.length_b   1.000
_cell.length_c   1.000
_cell.angle_alpha   90.00
_cell.angle_beta   90.00
_cell.angle_gamma   90.00
#
_symmetry.space_group_name_H-M   'P 1'
#
loop_
_entity.id
_entity.type
_entity.pdbx_description
1 polymer ?
#
loop_
_entity_poly.entity_id
_entity_poly.type
_entity_poly.pdbx_seq_one_letter_code
_entity_poly.pdbx_strand_id
1 'polypeptide(L)'
;MKTPTRPLSCILFGTLLSVVHAADIYVSPDGADTASGSKDQPLASLASAQQRARTFAGKEAVTVHLADGIYYLPETLVFTPEDSGSAEHPVIYKSVNEGGAVLSGGSQLELSWEPHQGGVFKAATPDGLVIDQVFIDGKNQRMARYPNYDPAKKAEPYQGYAADAFSKERAATWADPTGGYIHSLHKARWGGYHYRITGKNAKGEVTYEGGWQNNRQMGMHKDYRMVENIFEELDAEGEWFHDAKTNTLYYMPVAGTDLNAAKVEVVRLRHLIEFKGSEAQPVKHITLQGFVVRHAARTFMDCKEPLLRSDWAIYRGGAYFLTGTEDIRILDTEFDQVGGNAVFVNNYNRKVLVKGCHIHDAGASGVCFVGDPDAVRDPLFEYQETNDLSKIDRTVGPKTNNYPSESAVEDCLIHGIGRVERQPAGVQISMAQGITVRDTSIYDTARAGINISEGTWGGHLIERCDVFDTVLETHDHGSFNSWGRDRFWHKDRGYSQKEIDKDPELPFLDAMKTTVIRDSRWRCDHGWDIDLDDGSSNYDIYNNLMLNNGLKLREGFRRRAWNNITVNNGLHPHVWYESSKDEVFSNIFMSPHKPARMSTPYTKDGTMVDRNLYAADESSVMKISNKLGWDKNSVFGDPMFVDPANCDFQVKEGSPAFEIGFKNFPMDQFGVKKASLKAIARTPVIPEIGGQSTKPTRRSEPRTARWMGAELGELSGVEFSAYGVSKEDGGVALTKVPADSAAAKEGLKSGDLIQGVNGKAVKNIAQLLRALSAEKSKTLELKVVRDQKATELTVTRKSIVEIESASTEDGFKRLPLPAESKLSISAAPKTNNESLSTLTDGKLAENFGPVFGNGVHNGAYKVDLGAVKPVTAITSWSFRMGNNRGPQKLTIYGSNSEADPGFKLENFTPLGSIDTGASKAKFTAASLQALDGESLGDFRWIVWAVSPVSSNGGGENTAFQELAVETKP
;
A
#
# COMPACT_ATOMS: atom_id res chain seq x y z
N MET A 1 75.29 20.75 54.69
CA MET A 1 75.42 21.34 53.37
C MET A 1 74.05 21.96 53.03
N LYS A 2 74.03 23.29 52.85
CA LYS A 2 72.79 24.07 52.68
C LYS A 2 72.27 23.97 51.23
N THR A 3 71.03 23.62 51.02
CA THR A 3 70.31 23.76 49.76
C THR A 3 69.57 25.09 49.74
N PRO A 4 69.61 25.84 48.61
CA PRO A 4 68.93 27.16 48.57
C PRO A 4 67.46 26.99 48.08
N THR A 5 66.58 27.58 48.84
CA THR A 5 65.13 27.77 48.46
C THR A 5 65.02 28.83 47.38
N ARG A 6 64.36 28.52 46.27
CA ARG A 6 63.89 29.47 45.25
C ARG A 6 62.42 29.84 45.51
N PRO A 7 62.02 31.09 45.36
CA PRO A 7 60.65 31.53 45.59
C PRO A 7 59.76 31.13 44.33
N LEU A 8 58.61 30.58 44.62
CA LEU A 8 57.54 30.26 43.61
C LEU A 8 56.77 31.56 43.33
N SER A 9 56.98 32.15 42.18
CA SER A 9 56.10 33.19 41.64
C SER A 9 54.77 32.59 41.15
N CYS A 10 53.70 32.85 41.92
CA CYS A 10 52.33 32.60 41.45
C CYS A 10 51.97 33.57 40.33
N ILE A 11 51.94 33.12 39.07
CA ILE A 11 51.33 33.85 37.99
C ILE A 11 49.82 33.56 38.10
N LEU A 12 49.04 34.57 38.51
CA LEU A 12 47.58 34.55 38.46
C LEU A 12 47.18 34.67 37.02
N PHE A 13 46.83 33.52 36.40
CA PHE A 13 46.08 33.50 35.12
C PHE A 13 44.65 33.94 35.43
N GLY A 14 44.35 35.19 35.20
CA GLY A 14 42.98 35.70 35.13
C GLY A 14 42.30 35.07 33.91
N THR A 15 41.50 34.06 34.17
CA THR A 15 40.49 33.65 33.18
C THR A 15 39.52 34.80 33.01
N LEU A 16 39.71 35.58 31.95
CA LEU A 16 38.62 36.39 31.40
C LEU A 16 37.49 35.41 31.03
N LEU A 17 36.49 35.29 31.92
CA LEU A 17 35.18 34.88 31.51
C LEU A 17 34.69 35.93 30.50
N SER A 18 34.83 35.66 29.21
CA SER A 18 34.08 36.39 28.18
C SER A 18 32.61 36.14 28.48
N VAL A 19 31.94 37.15 29.02
CA VAL A 19 30.47 37.17 29.06
C VAL A 19 30.06 37.12 27.60
N VAL A 20 29.57 35.98 27.17
CA VAL A 20 28.94 35.84 25.85
C VAL A 20 27.74 36.79 25.92
N HIS A 21 27.85 37.97 25.33
CA HIS A 21 26.70 38.83 25.11
C HIS A 21 25.82 38.15 24.08
N ALA A 22 24.59 37.78 24.42
CA ALA A 22 23.56 37.38 23.48
C ALA A 22 22.75 38.64 23.14
N ALA A 23 22.56 38.91 21.87
CA ALA A 23 21.70 39.98 21.41
C ALA A 23 20.22 39.50 21.46
N ASP A 24 19.39 40.14 22.27
CA ASP A 24 17.95 39.90 22.34
C ASP A 24 17.19 40.94 21.52
N ILE A 25 16.36 40.49 20.61
CA ILE A 25 15.48 41.31 19.76
C ILE A 25 14.03 40.89 20.05
N TYR A 26 13.18 41.87 20.32
CA TYR A 26 11.78 41.63 20.62
C TYR A 26 10.87 42.08 19.49
N VAL A 27 9.85 41.27 19.20
CA VAL A 27 8.83 41.51 18.18
C VAL A 27 7.46 41.39 18.85
N SER A 28 6.54 42.25 18.51
CA SER A 28 5.15 42.21 18.99
C SER A 28 4.22 42.70 17.88
N PRO A 29 3.01 42.12 17.71
CA PRO A 29 2.01 42.68 16.78
C PRO A 29 1.69 44.16 17.05
N ASP A 30 1.80 44.62 18.29
CA ASP A 30 1.58 46.00 18.70
C ASP A 30 2.88 46.86 18.65
N GLY A 31 3.97 46.32 18.11
CA GLY A 31 5.26 46.99 18.01
C GLY A 31 5.32 47.97 16.83
N ALA A 32 6.53 48.54 16.61
CA ALA A 32 6.79 49.41 15.49
C ALA A 32 8.15 49.10 14.86
N ASP A 33 8.24 48.97 13.51
CA ASP A 33 9.51 48.65 12.84
C ASP A 33 10.56 49.73 12.91
N THR A 34 10.17 50.94 13.32
CA THR A 34 11.08 52.04 13.68
C THR A 34 11.62 51.99 15.12
N ALA A 35 11.10 51.04 15.92
CA ALA A 35 11.52 50.88 17.32
C ALA A 35 12.93 50.26 17.45
N SER A 36 13.48 50.28 18.64
CA SER A 36 14.82 49.76 18.93
C SER A 36 14.92 48.24 18.91
N GLY A 37 13.81 47.50 18.97
CA GLY A 37 13.77 46.05 19.12
C GLY A 37 14.10 45.57 20.54
N SER A 38 14.14 46.50 21.53
CA SER A 38 14.24 46.12 22.93
C SER A 38 12.90 45.62 23.45
N LYS A 39 12.88 44.99 24.65
CA LYS A 39 11.67 44.47 25.26
C LYS A 39 10.56 45.54 25.44
N ASP A 40 10.96 46.76 25.79
CA ASP A 40 10.03 47.88 26.00
C ASP A 40 9.68 48.64 24.70
N GLN A 41 10.40 48.39 23.63
CA GLN A 41 10.19 48.97 22.29
C GLN A 41 10.36 47.90 21.22
N PRO A 42 9.42 46.94 21.14
CA PRO A 42 9.53 45.83 20.20
C PRO A 42 9.31 46.26 18.73
N LEU A 43 9.87 45.53 17.81
CA LEU A 43 9.60 45.64 16.39
C LEU A 43 8.19 45.09 16.10
N ALA A 44 7.59 45.50 14.97
CA ALA A 44 6.28 45.01 14.54
C ALA A 44 6.39 43.71 13.67
N SER A 45 7.42 43.61 12.85
CA SER A 45 7.52 42.57 11.84
C SER A 45 8.75 41.67 12.01
N LEU A 46 8.58 40.40 11.56
CA LEU A 46 9.69 39.46 11.49
C LEU A 46 10.74 39.89 10.47
N ALA A 47 10.36 40.56 9.38
CA ALA A 47 11.30 41.07 8.40
C ALA A 47 12.27 42.11 8.98
N SER A 48 11.75 43.05 9.78
CA SER A 48 12.59 44.01 10.49
C SER A 48 13.46 43.36 11.56
N ALA A 49 12.95 42.35 12.27
CA ALA A 49 13.73 41.57 13.20
C ALA A 49 14.86 40.78 12.52
N GLN A 50 14.60 40.20 11.36
CA GLN A 50 15.62 39.52 10.56
C GLN A 50 16.73 40.45 10.10
N GLN A 51 16.40 41.64 9.61
CA GLN A 51 17.39 42.63 9.22
C GLN A 51 18.27 43.04 10.42
N ARG A 52 17.66 43.18 11.59
CA ARG A 52 18.36 43.47 12.83
C ARG A 52 19.27 42.31 13.26
N ALA A 53 18.75 41.08 13.23
CA ALA A 53 19.49 39.88 13.60
C ALA A 53 20.75 39.70 12.74
N ARG A 54 20.71 40.02 11.43
CA ARG A 54 21.85 39.94 10.51
C ARG A 54 23.04 40.78 10.97
N THR A 55 22.83 41.88 11.72
CA THR A 55 23.92 42.70 12.17
C THR A 55 24.81 42.00 13.24
N PHE A 56 24.24 41.02 13.91
CA PHE A 56 24.86 40.22 14.96
C PHE A 56 25.24 38.79 14.49
N ALA A 57 24.50 38.24 13.53
CA ALA A 57 24.63 36.87 13.05
C ALA A 57 26.10 36.48 12.77
N GLY A 58 26.53 35.32 13.30
CA GLY A 58 27.90 34.80 13.19
C GLY A 58 28.95 35.52 14.06
N LYS A 59 28.61 36.61 14.70
CA LYS A 59 29.49 37.37 15.57
C LYS A 59 29.17 37.18 17.05
N GLU A 60 27.90 37.13 17.40
CA GLU A 60 27.39 36.85 18.73
C GLU A 60 26.07 36.05 18.62
N ALA A 61 25.70 35.37 19.71
CA ALA A 61 24.43 34.65 19.73
C ALA A 61 23.27 35.65 19.68
N VAL A 62 22.23 35.32 18.86
CA VAL A 62 21.07 36.19 18.69
C VAL A 62 19.81 35.43 19.03
N THR A 63 18.92 36.04 19.82
CA THR A 63 17.60 35.53 20.08
C THR A 63 16.55 36.59 19.72
N VAL A 64 15.67 36.22 18.79
CA VAL A 64 14.48 36.97 18.39
C VAL A 64 13.28 36.40 19.15
N HIS A 65 12.71 37.20 20.05
CA HIS A 65 11.60 36.86 20.91
C HIS A 65 10.29 37.40 20.31
N LEU A 66 9.37 36.55 19.94
CA LEU A 66 8.04 36.92 19.42
C LEU A 66 7.03 36.85 20.58
N ALA A 67 6.41 37.99 20.88
CA ALA A 67 5.30 38.06 21.82
C ALA A 67 4.09 37.27 21.27
N ASP A 68 3.17 36.91 22.17
CA ASP A 68 1.93 36.26 21.80
C ASP A 68 1.10 37.13 20.86
N GLY A 69 0.49 36.50 19.85
CA GLY A 69 -0.35 37.18 18.87
C GLY A 69 -0.21 36.58 17.46
N ILE A 70 -0.92 37.16 16.51
CA ILE A 70 -0.92 36.68 15.12
C ILE A 70 -0.07 37.61 14.26
N TYR A 71 0.92 37.04 13.61
CA TYR A 71 1.80 37.69 12.65
C TYR A 71 1.41 37.32 11.23
N TYR A 72 0.60 38.16 10.59
CA TYR A 72 0.27 37.98 9.15
C TYR A 72 1.48 38.38 8.31
N LEU A 73 2.09 37.40 7.68
CA LEU A 73 3.22 37.60 6.79
C LEU A 73 2.74 38.16 5.45
N PRO A 74 3.19 39.36 5.03
CA PRO A 74 2.80 39.94 3.75
C PRO A 74 3.43 39.18 2.58
N GLU A 75 4.58 38.57 2.81
CA GLU A 75 5.34 37.73 1.88
C GLU A 75 6.11 36.64 2.64
N THR A 76 6.63 35.64 1.91
CA THR A 76 7.46 34.60 2.48
C THR A 76 8.70 35.20 3.14
N LEU A 77 8.97 34.85 4.41
CA LEU A 77 10.22 35.23 5.09
C LEU A 77 11.36 34.34 4.59
N VAL A 78 12.34 34.93 3.91
CA VAL A 78 13.45 34.19 3.27
C VAL A 78 14.73 34.34 4.08
N PHE A 79 15.27 33.24 4.60
CA PHE A 79 16.58 33.14 5.19
C PHE A 79 17.64 32.82 4.13
N THR A 80 18.71 33.60 4.11
CA THR A 80 19.85 33.48 3.20
C THR A 80 21.14 33.19 3.98
N PRO A 81 22.28 32.91 3.35
CA PRO A 81 23.55 32.71 4.06
C PRO A 81 23.94 33.90 4.98
N GLU A 82 23.43 35.10 4.70
CA GLU A 82 23.65 36.30 5.55
C GLU A 82 22.97 36.22 6.92
N ASP A 83 21.95 35.35 7.07
CA ASP A 83 21.23 35.13 8.31
C ASP A 83 21.91 34.08 9.21
N SER A 84 22.98 33.46 8.73
CA SER A 84 23.58 32.28 9.34
C SER A 84 24.26 32.64 10.68
N GLY A 85 23.98 31.81 11.67
CA GLY A 85 24.79 31.75 12.88
C GLY A 85 26.05 30.88 12.72
N SER A 86 26.67 30.57 13.84
CA SER A 86 27.70 29.54 13.97
C SER A 86 27.38 28.61 15.15
N ALA A 87 28.15 27.55 15.34
CA ALA A 87 27.96 26.64 16.46
C ALA A 87 28.10 27.35 17.80
N GLU A 88 29.00 28.36 17.89
CA GLU A 88 29.23 29.20 19.08
C GLU A 88 28.24 30.35 19.19
N HIS A 89 27.73 30.83 18.07
CA HIS A 89 26.85 31.97 17.95
C HIS A 89 25.58 31.65 17.12
N PRO A 90 24.66 30.83 17.64
CA PRO A 90 23.44 30.45 16.91
C PRO A 90 22.47 31.64 16.81
N VAL A 91 21.58 31.57 15.81
CA VAL A 91 20.47 32.49 15.64
C VAL A 91 19.16 31.76 15.98
N ILE A 92 18.40 32.27 16.92
CA ILE A 92 17.19 31.64 17.45
C ILE A 92 16.01 32.60 17.27
N TYR A 93 14.98 32.17 16.58
CA TYR A 93 13.68 32.82 16.55
C TYR A 93 12.73 31.96 17.39
N LYS A 94 12.15 32.54 18.43
CA LYS A 94 11.25 31.76 19.29
C LYS A 94 10.04 32.57 19.76
N SER A 95 8.93 31.86 19.94
CA SER A 95 7.80 32.39 20.69
C SER A 95 8.18 32.58 22.15
N VAL A 96 7.70 33.64 22.77
CA VAL A 96 7.90 33.88 24.21
C VAL A 96 7.22 32.79 25.03
N ASN A 97 5.97 32.47 24.68
CA ASN A 97 5.22 31.33 25.19
C ASN A 97 5.09 30.33 24.09
N GLU A 98 5.31 29.04 24.34
CA GLU A 98 5.11 27.98 23.34
C GLU A 98 3.67 28.03 22.81
N GLY A 99 3.50 28.12 21.48
CA GLY A 99 2.20 28.27 20.83
C GLY A 99 1.58 29.68 20.90
N GLY A 100 2.23 30.66 21.57
CA GLY A 100 1.68 32.01 21.71
C GLY A 100 1.83 32.86 20.44
N ALA A 101 2.91 32.71 19.70
CA ALA A 101 3.13 33.42 18.43
C ALA A 101 2.65 32.57 17.23
N VAL A 102 1.64 33.07 16.52
CA VAL A 102 1.05 32.44 15.33
C VAL A 102 1.61 33.09 14.07
N LEU A 103 2.33 32.34 13.27
CA LEU A 103 2.78 32.75 11.94
C LEU A 103 1.72 32.40 10.91
N SER A 104 1.13 33.40 10.27
CA SER A 104 0.05 33.22 9.31
C SER A 104 0.46 33.65 7.91
N GLY A 105 0.32 32.74 6.94
CA GLY A 105 0.44 33.08 5.50
C GLY A 105 -0.87 33.55 4.89
N GLY A 106 -1.84 33.91 5.70
CA GLY A 106 -3.16 34.42 5.30
C GLY A 106 -3.32 35.91 5.49
N SER A 107 -4.54 36.34 5.31
CA SER A 107 -5.01 37.69 5.67
C SER A 107 -6.42 37.63 6.24
N GLN A 108 -6.71 38.48 7.20
CA GLN A 108 -8.06 38.66 7.71
C GLN A 108 -8.89 39.51 6.73
N LEU A 109 -10.13 39.16 6.58
CA LEU A 109 -11.12 39.91 5.79
C LEU A 109 -12.15 40.56 6.72
N GLU A 110 -12.38 41.83 6.53
CA GLU A 110 -13.48 42.54 7.14
C GLU A 110 -14.69 42.43 6.18
N LEU A 111 -15.70 41.61 6.52
CA LEU A 111 -16.81 41.29 5.68
C LEU A 111 -18.13 41.78 6.27
N SER A 112 -19.00 42.31 5.42
CA SER A 112 -20.38 42.62 5.77
C SER A 112 -21.29 41.57 5.16
N TRP A 113 -21.87 40.71 5.97
CA TRP A 113 -22.67 39.56 5.54
C TRP A 113 -24.12 39.94 5.33
N GLU A 114 -24.70 39.55 4.20
CA GLU A 114 -26.07 39.69 3.85
C GLU A 114 -26.72 38.29 3.65
N PRO A 115 -27.97 38.08 4.12
CA PRO A 115 -28.68 36.84 3.81
C PRO A 115 -28.86 36.66 2.30
N HIS A 116 -28.64 35.43 1.84
CA HIS A 116 -28.95 34.94 0.51
C HIS A 116 -30.06 33.89 0.58
N GLN A 117 -30.23 33.03 -0.40
CA GLN A 117 -31.25 31.97 -0.36
C GLN A 117 -30.75 30.71 0.38
N GLY A 118 -31.67 29.88 0.89
CA GLY A 118 -31.36 28.52 1.39
C GLY A 118 -30.48 28.46 2.62
N GLY A 119 -30.40 29.53 3.43
CA GLY A 119 -29.49 29.56 4.61
C GLY A 119 -28.12 30.07 4.30
N VAL A 120 -27.77 30.31 3.05
CA VAL A 120 -26.51 30.89 2.61
C VAL A 120 -26.47 32.39 2.92
N PHE A 121 -25.33 32.91 3.28
CA PHE A 121 -24.99 34.34 3.39
C PHE A 121 -23.98 34.70 2.30
N LYS A 122 -23.94 35.98 1.92
CA LYS A 122 -22.96 36.51 0.97
C LYS A 122 -22.32 37.78 1.49
N ALA A 123 -21.09 38.01 1.08
CA ALA A 123 -20.34 39.23 1.38
C ALA A 123 -19.43 39.63 0.20
N ALA A 124 -19.29 40.93 -0.02
CA ALA A 124 -18.36 41.45 -1.00
C ALA A 124 -16.90 41.25 -0.52
N THR A 125 -16.01 40.83 -1.42
CA THR A 125 -14.57 40.67 -1.16
C THR A 125 -13.75 41.71 -1.91
N PRO A 126 -12.53 42.00 -1.51
CA PRO A 126 -11.62 42.87 -2.24
C PRO A 126 -11.47 42.45 -3.70
N ASP A 127 -11.34 43.42 -4.61
CA ASP A 127 -11.17 43.20 -6.04
C ASP A 127 -9.92 42.35 -6.35
N GLY A 128 -10.09 41.37 -7.24
CA GLY A 128 -9.00 40.51 -7.69
C GLY A 128 -8.50 39.48 -6.65
N LEU A 129 -9.21 39.34 -5.53
CA LEU A 129 -8.90 38.32 -4.52
C LEU A 129 -9.21 36.93 -5.11
N VAL A 130 -8.22 36.05 -5.06
CA VAL A 130 -8.39 34.62 -5.37
C VAL A 130 -8.39 33.86 -4.04
N ILE A 131 -9.47 33.17 -3.74
CA ILE A 131 -9.65 32.42 -2.50
C ILE A 131 -9.59 30.92 -2.82
N ASP A 132 -8.67 30.20 -2.16
CA ASP A 132 -8.55 28.75 -2.25
C ASP A 132 -8.89 28.06 -0.91
N GLN A 133 -8.77 28.77 0.22
CA GLN A 133 -9.15 28.28 1.54
C GLN A 133 -9.71 29.44 2.36
N VAL A 134 -10.80 29.15 3.09
CA VAL A 134 -11.45 30.05 4.03
C VAL A 134 -11.39 29.46 5.43
N PHE A 135 -11.01 30.27 6.41
CA PHE A 135 -11.06 29.93 7.82
C PHE A 135 -12.08 30.83 8.54
N ILE A 136 -12.93 30.23 9.35
CA ILE A 136 -13.86 30.94 10.23
C ILE A 136 -13.48 30.56 11.67
N ASP A 137 -13.14 31.57 12.48
CA ASP A 137 -12.66 31.38 13.85
C ASP A 137 -11.55 30.32 13.97
N GLY A 138 -10.58 30.37 13.04
CA GLY A 138 -9.42 29.48 12.97
C GLY A 138 -9.71 28.08 12.47
N LYS A 139 -10.91 27.77 12.01
CA LYS A 139 -11.30 26.46 11.44
C LYS A 139 -11.42 26.54 9.93
N ASN A 140 -10.72 25.65 9.22
CA ASN A 140 -10.83 25.52 7.77
C ASN A 140 -12.25 25.13 7.37
N GLN A 141 -12.86 25.90 6.45
CA GLN A 141 -14.15 25.63 5.87
C GLN A 141 -13.98 24.94 4.52
N ARG A 142 -15.00 24.18 4.08
CA ARG A 142 -14.93 23.42 2.82
C ARG A 142 -15.43 24.23 1.65
N MET A 143 -14.84 24.08 0.49
CA MET A 143 -15.49 24.52 -0.75
C MET A 143 -16.79 23.75 -0.93
N ALA A 144 -17.81 24.41 -1.49
CA ALA A 144 -19.05 23.78 -1.94
C ALA A 144 -18.74 22.53 -2.76
N ARG A 145 -19.25 21.35 -2.35
CA ARG A 145 -18.79 20.06 -2.89
C ARG A 145 -19.92 19.04 -3.05
N TYR A 146 -19.69 18.11 -3.98
CA TYR A 146 -20.51 16.91 -4.08
C TYR A 146 -19.65 15.62 -4.17
N PRO A 147 -20.04 14.56 -3.44
CA PRO A 147 -21.04 14.57 -2.36
C PRO A 147 -20.54 15.34 -1.11
N ASN A 148 -21.48 15.70 -0.24
CA ASN A 148 -21.17 16.39 1.00
C ASN A 148 -20.24 15.57 1.90
N TYR A 149 -19.47 16.27 2.69
CA TYR A 149 -18.53 15.68 3.63
C TYR A 149 -19.30 14.99 4.78
N ASP A 150 -18.93 13.74 5.07
CA ASP A 150 -19.46 12.97 6.17
C ASP A 150 -18.32 12.56 7.13
N PRO A 151 -18.20 13.20 8.30
CA PRO A 151 -17.15 12.91 9.27
C PRO A 151 -17.21 11.48 9.85
N ALA A 152 -18.33 10.77 9.71
CA ALA A 152 -18.45 9.37 10.13
C ALA A 152 -17.71 8.42 9.19
N LYS A 153 -17.43 8.85 7.96
CA LYS A 153 -16.78 8.05 6.91
C LYS A 153 -15.25 8.19 6.89
N LYS A 154 -14.62 8.17 8.06
CA LYS A 154 -13.16 8.43 8.20
C LYS A 154 -12.27 7.54 7.33
N ALA A 155 -12.65 6.30 7.10
CA ALA A 155 -11.90 5.33 6.30
C ALA A 155 -12.44 5.20 4.85
N GLU A 156 -13.25 6.15 4.40
CA GLU A 156 -13.71 6.23 3.03
C GLU A 156 -13.01 7.38 2.30
N PRO A 157 -12.69 7.21 1.01
CA PRO A 157 -12.08 8.28 0.22
C PRO A 157 -12.88 9.58 0.28
N TYR A 158 -12.17 10.67 0.55
CA TYR A 158 -12.72 12.04 0.63
C TYR A 158 -13.81 12.24 1.70
N GLN A 159 -14.05 11.27 2.58
CA GLN A 159 -15.18 11.23 3.53
C GLN A 159 -16.51 11.48 2.82
N GLY A 160 -16.66 10.93 1.64
CA GLY A 160 -17.81 11.06 0.76
C GLY A 160 -17.38 11.07 -0.70
N TYR A 161 -17.83 10.08 -1.46
CA TYR A 161 -17.55 9.92 -2.88
C TYR A 161 -18.77 9.46 -3.65
N ALA A 162 -18.82 9.75 -4.95
CA ALA A 162 -19.92 9.35 -5.82
C ALA A 162 -19.41 9.01 -7.25
N ALA A 163 -19.92 7.93 -7.81
CA ALA A 163 -19.62 7.53 -9.19
C ALA A 163 -20.08 8.58 -10.23
N ASP A 164 -21.14 9.28 -9.92
CA ASP A 164 -21.77 10.31 -10.76
C ASP A 164 -21.31 11.75 -10.46
N ALA A 165 -20.22 11.91 -9.67
CA ALA A 165 -19.76 13.21 -9.17
C ALA A 165 -19.67 14.31 -10.26
N PHE A 166 -19.39 13.97 -11.50
CA PHE A 166 -19.40 14.89 -12.64
C PHE A 166 -20.08 14.26 -13.87
N SER A 167 -21.13 13.45 -13.63
CA SER A 167 -21.94 12.90 -14.71
C SER A 167 -22.59 14.02 -15.52
N LYS A 168 -23.01 13.72 -16.74
CA LYS A 168 -23.72 14.68 -17.60
C LYS A 168 -25.02 15.18 -16.98
N GLU A 169 -25.73 14.30 -16.29
CA GLU A 169 -27.00 14.59 -15.60
C GLU A 169 -26.75 15.58 -14.46
N ARG A 170 -25.72 15.36 -13.65
CA ARG A 170 -25.33 16.30 -12.59
C ARG A 170 -24.82 17.61 -13.16
N ALA A 171 -23.90 17.55 -14.12
CA ALA A 171 -23.35 18.75 -14.79
C ALA A 171 -24.43 19.61 -15.47
N ALA A 172 -25.57 19.03 -15.80
CA ALA A 172 -26.72 19.80 -16.34
C ALA A 172 -27.34 20.75 -15.32
N THR A 173 -27.18 20.50 -14.01
CA THR A 173 -27.66 21.38 -12.93
C THR A 173 -26.73 22.56 -12.67
N TRP A 174 -25.49 22.53 -13.14
CA TRP A 174 -24.49 23.59 -12.95
C TRP A 174 -24.60 24.64 -14.08
N ALA A 175 -24.68 25.89 -13.73
CA ALA A 175 -24.70 26.98 -14.70
C ALA A 175 -23.32 27.14 -15.36
N ASP A 176 -22.28 27.33 -14.55
CA ASP A 176 -20.88 27.42 -14.98
C ASP A 176 -19.94 26.75 -13.99
N PRO A 177 -19.52 25.50 -14.24
CA PRO A 177 -18.59 24.78 -13.34
C PRO A 177 -17.12 25.16 -13.55
N THR A 178 -16.80 26.13 -14.39
CA THR A 178 -15.42 26.54 -14.70
C THR A 178 -14.69 26.98 -13.45
N GLY A 179 -13.51 26.39 -13.19
CA GLY A 179 -12.72 26.66 -11.99
C GLY A 179 -13.02 25.71 -10.82
N GLY A 180 -14.03 24.84 -10.96
CA GLY A 180 -14.23 23.73 -10.04
C GLY A 180 -13.11 22.69 -10.15
N TYR A 181 -13.07 21.76 -9.20
CA TYR A 181 -12.08 20.68 -9.18
C TYR A 181 -12.78 19.32 -9.18
N ILE A 182 -12.13 18.35 -9.83
CA ILE A 182 -12.47 16.93 -9.72
C ILE A 182 -11.33 16.26 -8.96
N HIS A 183 -11.66 15.58 -7.88
CA HIS A 183 -10.75 14.70 -7.15
C HIS A 183 -11.18 13.26 -7.40
N SER A 184 -10.23 12.41 -7.73
CA SER A 184 -10.48 10.99 -7.97
C SER A 184 -9.35 10.15 -7.45
N LEU A 185 -9.65 8.97 -6.89
CA LEU A 185 -8.58 8.00 -6.68
C LEU A 185 -8.06 7.49 -8.02
N HIS A 186 -6.80 7.06 -8.02
CA HIS A 186 -6.22 6.23 -9.06
C HIS A 186 -7.02 4.93 -9.22
N LYS A 187 -7.13 4.40 -10.43
CA LYS A 187 -7.92 3.18 -10.70
C LYS A 187 -7.55 2.00 -9.78
N ALA A 188 -6.28 1.81 -9.45
CA ALA A 188 -5.82 0.80 -8.50
C ALA A 188 -5.83 1.29 -7.03
N ARG A 189 -6.28 2.50 -6.75
CA ARG A 189 -6.32 3.12 -5.41
C ARG A 189 -4.95 3.30 -4.75
N TRP A 190 -3.89 3.42 -5.54
CA TRP A 190 -2.54 3.65 -5.00
C TRP A 190 -2.26 5.12 -4.66
N GLY A 191 -3.11 6.02 -5.08
CA GLY A 191 -3.05 7.45 -4.86
C GLY A 191 -4.21 8.15 -5.51
N GLY A 192 -4.11 9.46 -5.76
CA GLY A 192 -5.16 10.27 -6.34
C GLY A 192 -4.75 11.03 -7.59
N TYR A 193 -5.76 11.53 -8.26
CA TYR A 193 -5.66 12.50 -9.35
C TYR A 193 -6.52 13.72 -9.01
N HIS A 194 -6.05 14.88 -9.44
CA HIS A 194 -6.77 16.14 -9.33
C HIS A 194 -6.85 16.80 -10.69
N TYR A 195 -8.01 17.32 -11.01
CA TYR A 195 -8.27 18.01 -12.27
C TYR A 195 -9.00 19.31 -12.01
N ARG A 196 -8.69 20.33 -12.80
CA ARG A 196 -9.42 21.59 -12.84
C ARG A 196 -10.48 21.52 -13.94
N ILE A 197 -11.71 21.88 -13.63
CA ILE A 197 -12.78 21.95 -14.60
C ILE A 197 -12.59 23.18 -15.47
N THR A 198 -12.61 22.99 -16.78
CA THR A 198 -12.46 24.06 -17.81
C THR A 198 -13.80 24.47 -18.43
N GLY A 199 -14.87 23.77 -18.09
CA GLY A 199 -16.21 24.07 -18.56
C GLY A 199 -17.01 22.85 -18.96
N LYS A 200 -17.92 23.01 -19.93
CA LYS A 200 -18.71 21.94 -20.54
C LYS A 200 -18.57 21.98 -22.07
N ASN A 201 -18.52 20.82 -22.70
CA ASN A 201 -18.53 20.73 -24.17
C ASN A 201 -19.96 20.90 -24.76
N ALA A 202 -20.07 20.90 -26.09
CA ALA A 202 -21.34 21.04 -26.78
C ALA A 202 -22.36 19.92 -26.50
N LYS A 203 -21.91 18.77 -25.91
CA LYS A 203 -22.78 17.67 -25.47
C LYS A 203 -23.23 17.80 -24.03
N GLY A 204 -22.78 18.83 -23.30
CA GLY A 204 -23.03 19.05 -21.89
C GLY A 204 -22.17 18.19 -20.96
N GLU A 205 -21.09 17.59 -21.46
CA GLU A 205 -20.13 16.84 -20.65
C GLU A 205 -19.07 17.79 -20.09
N VAL A 206 -18.63 17.55 -18.85
CA VAL A 206 -17.58 18.33 -18.16
C VAL A 206 -16.26 18.18 -18.90
N THR A 207 -15.61 19.30 -19.18
CA THR A 207 -14.21 19.34 -19.69
C THR A 207 -13.25 19.73 -18.57
N TYR A 208 -12.08 19.13 -18.53
CA TYR A 208 -11.12 19.33 -17.44
C TYR A 208 -9.69 19.11 -17.90
N GLU A 209 -8.74 19.63 -17.13
CA GLU A 209 -7.30 19.46 -17.30
C GLU A 209 -6.67 19.03 -15.97
N GLY A 210 -5.56 18.27 -16.00
CA GLY A 210 -4.88 17.80 -14.80
C GLY A 210 -4.48 16.33 -14.88
N GLY A 211 -4.47 15.66 -13.70
CA GLY A 211 -4.09 14.26 -13.60
C GLY A 211 -2.58 14.03 -13.61
N TRP A 212 -1.79 15.02 -13.18
CA TRP A 212 -0.32 14.95 -13.16
C TRP A 212 0.25 14.27 -11.91
N GLN A 213 -0.59 14.02 -10.91
CA GLN A 213 -0.18 13.56 -9.57
C GLN A 213 0.29 12.10 -9.54
N ASN A 214 0.13 11.39 -10.65
CA ASN A 214 0.57 10.01 -10.75
C ASN A 214 1.14 9.76 -12.15
N ASN A 215 2.35 9.23 -12.25
CA ASN A 215 3.01 8.91 -13.51
C ASN A 215 2.64 7.52 -14.07
N ARG A 216 1.82 6.73 -13.35
CA ARG A 216 1.14 5.56 -13.92
C ARG A 216 -0.23 5.97 -14.47
N GLN A 217 -0.32 6.13 -15.78
CA GLN A 217 -1.54 6.60 -16.46
C GLN A 217 -2.62 5.49 -16.54
N MET A 218 -3.17 5.09 -15.40
CA MET A 218 -4.24 4.10 -15.32
C MET A 218 -5.65 4.74 -15.30
N GLY A 219 -5.73 6.07 -15.25
CA GLY A 219 -6.97 6.82 -15.23
C GLY A 219 -7.68 6.87 -13.87
N MET A 220 -8.75 7.65 -13.82
CA MET A 220 -9.57 7.84 -12.65
C MET A 220 -10.33 6.58 -12.25
N HIS A 221 -10.48 6.36 -10.94
CA HIS A 221 -11.39 5.35 -10.43
C HIS A 221 -12.83 5.66 -10.84
N LYS A 222 -13.61 4.65 -11.15
CA LYS A 222 -15.00 4.85 -11.64
C LYS A 222 -15.98 5.30 -10.54
N ASP A 223 -15.72 4.96 -9.28
CA ASP A 223 -16.62 5.22 -8.15
C ASP A 223 -16.06 6.27 -7.19
N TYR A 224 -14.76 6.21 -6.85
CA TYR A 224 -14.16 7.08 -5.83
C TYR A 224 -13.79 8.45 -6.40
N ARG A 225 -14.80 9.31 -6.53
CA ARG A 225 -14.73 10.65 -7.11
C ARG A 225 -15.50 11.65 -6.27
N MET A 226 -15.05 12.89 -6.28
CA MET A 226 -15.82 14.04 -5.77
C MET A 226 -15.51 15.28 -6.61
N VAL A 227 -16.38 16.27 -6.53
CA VAL A 227 -16.14 17.61 -7.09
C VAL A 227 -16.24 18.66 -5.99
N GLU A 228 -15.51 19.76 -6.14
CA GLU A 228 -15.62 20.92 -5.25
C GLU A 228 -15.46 22.23 -6.02
N ASN A 229 -15.76 23.34 -5.35
CA ASN A 229 -15.79 24.69 -5.89
C ASN A 229 -16.84 24.84 -7.01
N ILE A 230 -18.05 24.36 -6.74
CA ILE A 230 -19.21 24.46 -7.63
C ILE A 230 -20.34 25.16 -6.86
N PHE A 231 -20.85 26.29 -7.40
CA PHE A 231 -21.83 27.12 -6.68
C PHE A 231 -23.11 26.36 -6.34
N GLU A 232 -23.64 25.56 -7.26
CA GLU A 232 -24.90 24.83 -7.09
C GLU A 232 -24.76 23.63 -6.12
N GLU A 233 -23.58 23.29 -5.69
CA GLU A 233 -23.31 22.30 -4.66
C GLU A 233 -23.06 22.96 -3.26
N LEU A 234 -23.39 24.22 -3.09
CA LEU A 234 -23.37 24.94 -1.80
C LEU A 234 -24.65 24.65 -1.03
N ASP A 235 -24.74 23.51 -0.38
CA ASP A 235 -25.95 23.00 0.24
C ASP A 235 -25.75 22.34 1.63
N ALA A 236 -24.55 22.46 2.21
CA ALA A 236 -24.22 21.94 3.53
C ALA A 236 -23.53 22.98 4.43
N GLU A 237 -23.80 22.90 5.75
CA GLU A 237 -23.16 23.77 6.75
C GLU A 237 -21.63 23.70 6.69
N GLY A 238 -20.97 24.85 6.76
CA GLY A 238 -19.50 24.99 6.68
C GLY A 238 -18.97 24.97 5.24
N GLU A 239 -19.82 25.02 4.24
CA GLU A 239 -19.43 25.14 2.85
C GLU A 239 -19.42 26.59 2.37
N TRP A 240 -18.51 26.88 1.46
CA TRP A 240 -18.36 28.19 0.84
C TRP A 240 -18.06 28.11 -0.65
N PHE A 241 -18.40 29.19 -1.36
CA PHE A 241 -18.04 29.42 -2.76
C PHE A 241 -17.65 30.88 -2.97
N HIS A 242 -16.58 31.13 -3.73
CA HIS A 242 -16.17 32.48 -4.11
C HIS A 242 -16.34 32.70 -5.61
N ASP A 243 -17.25 33.60 -5.94
CA ASP A 243 -17.37 34.08 -7.32
C ASP A 243 -16.37 35.21 -7.56
N ALA A 244 -15.24 34.91 -8.17
CA ALA A 244 -14.21 35.87 -8.51
C ALA A 244 -14.62 36.88 -9.61
N LYS A 245 -15.73 36.62 -10.36
CA LYS A 245 -16.23 37.53 -11.38
C LYS A 245 -16.99 38.70 -10.76
N THR A 246 -17.68 38.43 -9.66
CA THR A 246 -18.48 39.42 -8.92
C THR A 246 -17.83 39.83 -7.61
N ASN A 247 -16.63 39.27 -7.27
CA ASN A 247 -15.95 39.47 -6.00
C ASN A 247 -16.88 39.20 -4.80
N THR A 248 -17.60 38.06 -4.84
CA THR A 248 -18.60 37.73 -3.82
C THR A 248 -18.26 36.38 -3.18
N LEU A 249 -18.10 36.36 -1.88
CA LEU A 249 -17.99 35.15 -1.08
C LEU A 249 -19.38 34.73 -0.57
N TYR A 250 -19.75 33.49 -0.85
CA TYR A 250 -20.97 32.84 -0.36
C TYR A 250 -20.57 31.80 0.70
N TYR A 251 -21.28 31.70 1.78
CA TYR A 251 -21.01 30.78 2.87
C TYR A 251 -22.29 30.31 3.54
N MET A 252 -22.45 29.04 3.77
CA MET A 252 -23.50 28.45 4.59
C MET A 252 -22.94 28.22 6.00
N PRO A 253 -23.28 29.04 6.98
CA PRO A 253 -22.66 28.96 8.30
C PRO A 253 -23.07 27.70 9.05
N VAL A 254 -22.10 27.18 9.80
CA VAL A 254 -22.34 26.13 10.79
C VAL A 254 -23.30 26.67 11.85
N ALA A 255 -24.25 25.87 12.30
CA ALA A 255 -25.25 26.29 13.28
C ALA A 255 -24.62 26.94 14.51
N GLY A 256 -25.11 28.13 14.89
CA GLY A 256 -24.61 28.90 16.03
C GLY A 256 -23.43 29.84 15.74
N THR A 257 -22.95 29.93 14.50
CA THR A 257 -21.93 30.93 14.11
C THR A 257 -22.55 32.32 14.03
N ASP A 258 -22.00 33.28 14.78
CA ASP A 258 -22.29 34.69 14.60
C ASP A 258 -21.36 35.31 13.56
N LEU A 259 -21.78 35.40 12.32
CA LEU A 259 -20.98 35.90 11.20
C LEU A 259 -20.49 37.35 11.39
N ASN A 260 -21.16 38.15 12.19
CA ASN A 260 -20.76 39.55 12.43
C ASN A 260 -19.62 39.64 13.43
N ALA A 261 -19.48 38.64 14.29
CA ALA A 261 -18.37 38.57 15.25
C ALA A 261 -17.24 37.61 14.80
N ALA A 262 -17.54 36.72 13.84
CA ALA A 262 -16.62 35.71 13.39
C ALA A 262 -15.39 36.29 12.68
N LYS A 263 -14.22 35.80 13.01
CA LYS A 263 -12.98 36.13 12.34
C LYS A 263 -12.88 35.33 11.04
N VAL A 264 -12.86 36.02 9.89
CA VAL A 264 -12.70 35.42 8.58
C VAL A 264 -11.27 35.60 8.09
N GLU A 265 -10.60 34.51 7.76
CA GLU A 265 -9.26 34.51 7.23
C GLU A 265 -9.17 33.72 5.93
N VAL A 266 -8.34 34.20 5.00
CA VAL A 266 -8.08 33.54 3.72
C VAL A 266 -6.59 33.33 3.51
N VAL A 267 -6.23 32.25 2.83
CA VAL A 267 -4.84 31.91 2.60
C VAL A 267 -4.26 32.69 1.42
N ARG A 268 -3.00 33.13 1.57
CA ARG A 268 -2.29 33.94 0.58
C ARG A 268 -0.95 33.34 0.14
N LEU A 269 -0.18 32.76 1.06
CA LEU A 269 1.18 32.32 0.82
C LEU A 269 1.26 30.79 0.65
N ARG A 270 2.13 30.32 -0.22
CA ARG A 270 2.47 28.89 -0.35
C ARG A 270 3.51 28.46 0.68
N HIS A 271 4.49 29.33 0.93
CA HIS A 271 5.53 29.16 1.93
C HIS A 271 5.49 30.32 2.91
N LEU A 272 5.56 30.06 4.20
CA LEU A 272 5.68 31.10 5.21
C LEU A 272 7.15 31.42 5.46
N ILE A 273 7.98 30.38 5.55
CA ILE A 273 9.42 30.49 5.74
C ILE A 273 10.14 29.68 4.66
N GLU A 274 11.12 30.30 4.00
CA GLU A 274 12.01 29.67 3.05
C GLU A 274 13.48 29.86 3.48
N PHE A 275 14.26 28.79 3.47
CA PHE A 275 15.72 28.83 3.58
C PHE A 275 16.29 28.65 2.18
N LYS A 276 17.10 29.62 1.74
CA LYS A 276 17.64 29.69 0.38
C LYS A 276 19.15 29.80 0.38
N GLY A 277 19.79 28.65 0.50
CA GLY A 277 21.24 28.49 0.38
C GLY A 277 21.63 27.55 -0.76
N SER A 278 22.85 27.09 -0.73
CA SER A 278 23.42 26.09 -1.63
C SER A 278 24.48 25.27 -0.91
N GLU A 279 24.98 24.18 -1.51
CA GLU A 279 26.12 23.44 -0.96
C GLU A 279 27.35 24.34 -0.72
N ALA A 280 27.63 25.28 -1.65
CA ALA A 280 28.77 26.19 -1.54
C ALA A 280 28.58 27.30 -0.51
N GLN A 281 27.35 27.73 -0.30
CA GLN A 281 26.98 28.79 0.63
C GLN A 281 25.69 28.40 1.38
N PRO A 282 25.75 27.46 2.33
CA PRO A 282 24.57 27.03 3.05
C PRO A 282 24.14 28.04 4.11
N VAL A 283 22.83 28.07 4.38
CA VAL A 283 22.25 28.74 5.54
C VAL A 283 22.46 27.85 6.77
N LYS A 284 23.03 28.40 7.87
CA LYS A 284 23.49 27.55 8.97
C LYS A 284 23.03 28.05 10.36
N HIS A 285 22.91 27.08 11.28
CA HIS A 285 22.75 27.31 12.72
C HIS A 285 21.59 28.24 13.06
N ILE A 286 20.43 28.04 12.45
CA ILE A 286 19.21 28.76 12.76
C ILE A 286 18.22 27.83 13.44
N THR A 287 17.60 28.32 14.51
CA THR A 287 16.54 27.61 15.24
C THR A 287 15.23 28.38 15.13
N LEU A 288 14.14 27.71 14.76
CA LEU A 288 12.76 28.19 14.83
C LEU A 288 12.04 27.40 15.92
N GLN A 289 11.47 28.08 16.93
CA GLN A 289 10.94 27.37 18.10
C GLN A 289 9.64 27.95 18.64
N GLY A 290 8.69 27.05 18.92
CA GLY A 290 7.49 27.32 19.70
C GLY A 290 6.38 28.06 18.95
N PHE A 291 6.37 28.08 17.65
CA PHE A 291 5.37 28.75 16.81
C PHE A 291 4.13 27.90 16.56
N VAL A 292 3.02 28.56 16.24
CA VAL A 292 1.92 27.96 15.48
C VAL A 292 2.01 28.46 14.04
N VAL A 293 2.02 27.56 13.08
CA VAL A 293 2.13 27.84 11.64
C VAL A 293 0.81 27.53 10.96
N ARG A 294 0.17 28.52 10.34
CA ARG A 294 -1.15 28.42 9.71
C ARG A 294 -1.18 29.04 8.32
N HIS A 295 -2.22 28.73 7.58
CA HIS A 295 -2.57 29.39 6.33
C HIS A 295 -1.47 29.31 5.26
N ALA A 296 -0.89 28.11 5.07
CA ALA A 296 -0.15 27.80 3.86
C ALA A 296 -1.12 27.23 2.81
N ALA A 297 -0.96 27.64 1.54
CA ALA A 297 -1.88 27.29 0.46
C ALA A 297 -1.84 25.80 0.08
N ARG A 298 -2.92 25.30 -0.49
CA ARG A 298 -2.99 23.99 -1.13
C ARG A 298 -2.10 23.97 -2.38
N THR A 299 -1.44 22.85 -2.61
CA THR A 299 -0.46 22.69 -3.71
C THR A 299 -0.77 21.53 -4.65
N PHE A 300 -1.92 20.88 -4.48
CA PHE A 300 -2.30 19.66 -5.17
C PHE A 300 -2.31 19.78 -6.71
N MET A 301 -2.60 20.95 -7.26
CA MET A 301 -2.55 21.22 -8.71
C MET A 301 -1.13 21.54 -9.21
N ASP A 302 -0.18 21.71 -8.32
CA ASP A 302 1.22 21.97 -8.63
C ASP A 302 2.12 20.71 -8.55
N CYS A 303 1.57 19.58 -8.13
CA CYS A 303 2.24 18.28 -8.09
C CYS A 303 2.45 17.74 -9.52
N LYS A 304 3.52 18.16 -10.17
CA LYS A 304 3.83 17.84 -11.57
C LYS A 304 5.18 17.17 -11.79
N GLU A 305 6.06 17.23 -10.80
CA GLU A 305 7.37 16.58 -10.86
C GLU A 305 7.25 15.12 -10.45
N PRO A 306 7.47 14.15 -11.37
CA PRO A 306 7.47 12.75 -11.00
C PRO A 306 8.69 12.44 -10.12
N LEU A 307 8.48 11.69 -9.04
CA LEU A 307 9.56 11.01 -8.34
C LEU A 307 10.12 9.90 -9.23
N LEU A 308 11.37 9.52 -8.98
CA LEU A 308 12.03 8.48 -9.75
C LEU A 308 11.19 7.20 -9.78
N ARG A 309 10.82 6.72 -10.97
CA ARG A 309 10.11 5.45 -11.19
C ARG A 309 8.95 5.18 -10.22
N SER A 310 8.37 6.26 -9.71
CA SER A 310 7.37 6.24 -8.67
C SER A 310 5.95 6.18 -9.24
N ASP A 311 4.99 5.99 -8.34
CA ASP A 311 3.56 6.04 -8.64
C ASP A 311 2.97 7.42 -8.42
N TRP A 312 3.77 8.43 -8.09
CA TRP A 312 3.30 9.78 -7.79
C TRP A 312 4.23 10.89 -8.29
N ALA A 313 3.67 12.09 -8.37
CA ALA A 313 4.40 13.34 -8.57
C ALA A 313 4.32 14.20 -7.31
N ILE A 314 5.27 15.11 -7.13
CA ILE A 314 5.36 15.99 -5.97
C ILE A 314 5.31 17.46 -6.37
N TYR A 315 4.99 18.28 -5.37
CA TYR A 315 5.30 19.70 -5.33
C TYR A 315 6.49 19.93 -4.40
N ARG A 316 7.57 20.54 -4.87
CA ARG A 316 8.72 20.89 -4.04
C ARG A 316 8.42 22.17 -3.28
N GLY A 317 7.95 22.02 -2.07
CA GLY A 317 7.62 23.10 -1.17
C GLY A 317 6.80 22.65 0.02
N GLY A 318 6.70 23.51 1.01
CA GLY A 318 5.95 23.30 2.26
C GLY A 318 5.74 24.63 2.99
N ALA A 319 4.97 24.63 4.06
CA ALA A 319 4.85 25.82 4.90
C ALA A 319 6.23 26.31 5.35
N TYR A 320 7.12 25.39 5.73
CA TYR A 320 8.56 25.64 5.84
C TYR A 320 9.28 24.89 4.72
N PHE A 321 10.05 25.61 3.93
CA PHE A 321 10.77 25.10 2.76
C PHE A 321 12.27 25.35 2.89
N LEU A 322 13.08 24.29 2.89
CA LEU A 322 14.50 24.34 3.17
C LEU A 322 15.32 23.87 1.97
N THR A 323 16.20 24.73 1.47
CA THR A 323 17.15 24.39 0.40
C THR A 323 18.52 24.90 0.78
N GLY A 324 19.56 24.07 0.68
CA GLY A 324 20.93 24.46 0.93
C GLY A 324 21.21 24.86 2.37
N THR A 325 20.92 23.97 3.34
CA THR A 325 21.05 24.29 4.77
C THR A 325 21.95 23.32 5.54
N GLU A 326 22.51 23.78 6.65
CA GLU A 326 23.24 22.98 7.61
C GLU A 326 22.86 23.36 9.06
N ASP A 327 22.57 22.37 9.91
CA ASP A 327 22.16 22.53 11.32
C ASP A 327 21.01 23.53 11.52
N ILE A 328 19.90 23.27 10.80
CA ILE A 328 18.63 23.99 11.01
C ILE A 328 17.76 23.18 11.97
N ARG A 329 17.15 23.87 12.95
CA ARG A 329 16.31 23.24 13.96
C ARG A 329 14.91 23.86 13.95
N ILE A 330 13.90 23.00 13.85
CA ILE A 330 12.48 23.33 13.95
C ILE A 330 11.98 22.62 15.21
N LEU A 331 11.78 23.38 16.27
CA LEU A 331 11.51 22.84 17.59
C LEU A 331 10.13 23.29 18.10
N ASP A 332 9.44 22.40 18.78
CA ASP A 332 8.23 22.69 19.55
C ASP A 332 7.18 23.52 18.77
N THR A 333 7.09 23.29 17.47
CA THR A 333 6.26 24.07 16.54
C THR A 333 5.01 23.27 16.17
N GLU A 334 3.85 23.93 16.19
CA GLU A 334 2.59 23.37 15.70
C GLU A 334 2.36 23.80 14.26
N PHE A 335 2.11 22.83 13.36
CA PHE A 335 1.65 23.07 11.99
C PHE A 335 0.17 22.70 11.93
N ASP A 336 -0.68 23.70 11.89
CA ASP A 336 -2.12 23.56 12.02
C ASP A 336 -2.83 23.85 10.70
N GLN A 337 -3.45 22.82 10.10
CA GLN A 337 -4.31 22.93 8.93
C GLN A 337 -3.61 23.56 7.70
N VAL A 338 -2.32 23.31 7.49
CA VAL A 338 -1.61 23.77 6.29
C VAL A 338 -2.10 23.06 5.04
N GLY A 339 -2.31 23.77 3.93
CA GLY A 339 -2.96 23.24 2.73
C GLY A 339 -2.11 22.28 1.89
N GLY A 340 -0.78 22.30 2.06
CA GLY A 340 0.19 21.43 1.39
C GLY A 340 1.05 20.65 2.39
N ASN A 341 2.35 20.45 2.06
CA ASN A 341 3.31 19.86 2.99
C ASN A 341 3.62 20.82 4.16
N ALA A 342 3.82 20.30 5.38
CA ALA A 342 4.17 21.15 6.50
C ALA A 342 5.66 21.56 6.44
N VAL A 343 6.57 20.59 6.35
CA VAL A 343 8.02 20.86 6.23
C VAL A 343 8.58 20.13 5.01
N PHE A 344 9.30 20.82 4.16
CA PHE A 344 9.93 20.23 2.97
C PHE A 344 11.43 20.55 2.95
N VAL A 345 12.24 19.51 3.14
CA VAL A 345 13.71 19.57 3.11
C VAL A 345 14.18 19.16 1.73
N ASN A 346 14.57 20.14 0.93
CA ASN A 346 14.78 20.06 -0.51
C ASN A 346 16.25 20.03 -0.90
N ASN A 347 16.68 19.07 -1.68
CA ASN A 347 18.03 19.01 -2.25
C ASN A 347 19.12 18.99 -1.15
N TYR A 348 20.24 19.72 -1.32
CA TYR A 348 21.33 19.74 -0.34
C TYR A 348 20.84 20.27 1.02
N ASN A 349 20.84 19.42 2.01
CA ASN A 349 20.62 19.78 3.41
C ASN A 349 21.38 18.81 4.32
N ARG A 350 21.90 19.30 5.43
CA ARG A 350 22.63 18.51 6.44
C ARG A 350 22.13 18.86 7.84
N LYS A 351 21.88 17.85 8.64
CA LYS A 351 21.57 17.97 10.07
C LYS A 351 20.34 18.86 10.35
N VAL A 352 19.29 18.71 9.51
CA VAL A 352 18.00 19.34 9.80
C VAL A 352 17.30 18.52 10.89
N LEU A 353 16.86 19.19 11.96
CA LEU A 353 16.16 18.58 13.08
C LEU A 353 14.75 19.16 13.21
N VAL A 354 13.73 18.30 13.07
CA VAL A 354 12.34 18.59 13.40
C VAL A 354 12.02 17.84 14.68
N LYS A 355 11.80 18.57 15.81
CA LYS A 355 11.64 17.92 17.11
C LYS A 355 10.58 18.56 17.97
N GLY A 356 9.82 17.73 18.69
CA GLY A 356 8.78 18.17 19.62
C GLY A 356 7.61 18.85 18.93
N CYS A 357 7.44 18.64 17.62
CA CYS A 357 6.45 19.32 16.79
C CYS A 357 5.12 18.58 16.77
N HIS A 358 4.03 19.33 16.64
CA HIS A 358 2.68 18.86 16.39
C HIS A 358 2.30 19.22 14.95
N ILE A 359 2.13 18.22 14.08
CA ILE A 359 1.75 18.43 12.68
C ILE A 359 0.39 17.76 12.45
N HIS A 360 -0.64 18.55 12.16
CA HIS A 360 -1.97 17.98 12.01
C HIS A 360 -2.81 18.66 10.93
N ASP A 361 -3.74 17.90 10.38
CA ASP A 361 -4.68 18.29 9.34
C ASP A 361 -4.02 18.95 8.13
N ALA A 362 -2.82 18.45 7.77
CA ALA A 362 -2.10 18.92 6.60
C ALA A 362 -2.72 18.40 5.30
N GLY A 363 -2.77 19.24 4.28
CA GLY A 363 -3.32 18.89 2.97
C GLY A 363 -2.51 17.82 2.23
N ALA A 364 -1.20 17.80 2.45
CA ALA A 364 -0.26 16.82 1.87
C ALA A 364 0.55 16.14 2.98
N SER A 365 1.88 16.04 2.86
CA SER A 365 2.75 15.32 3.79
C SER A 365 3.12 16.14 5.05
N GLY A 366 3.49 15.44 6.12
CA GLY A 366 4.02 16.07 7.32
C GLY A 366 5.45 16.61 7.10
N VAL A 367 6.44 15.73 7.00
CA VAL A 367 7.84 16.11 6.78
C VAL A 367 8.38 15.36 5.56
N CYS A 368 8.96 16.09 4.61
CA CYS A 368 9.56 15.53 3.39
C CYS A 368 11.07 15.77 3.37
N PHE A 369 11.84 14.71 3.06
CA PHE A 369 13.27 14.76 2.74
C PHE A 369 13.43 14.28 1.30
N VAL A 370 13.64 15.20 0.36
CA VAL A 370 13.66 14.88 -1.06
C VAL A 370 14.89 15.50 -1.72
N GLY A 371 15.79 14.65 -2.23
CA GLY A 371 16.98 15.05 -2.96
C GLY A 371 16.70 15.46 -4.40
N ASP A 372 17.75 15.80 -5.10
CA ASP A 372 17.72 16.13 -6.51
C ASP A 372 17.95 14.86 -7.35
N PRO A 373 17.19 14.62 -8.43
CA PRO A 373 17.45 13.51 -9.35
C PRO A 373 18.88 13.48 -9.91
N ASP A 374 19.56 14.63 -9.99
CA ASP A 374 20.97 14.71 -10.40
C ASP A 374 21.93 14.01 -9.44
N ALA A 375 21.51 13.75 -8.20
CA ALA A 375 22.28 12.97 -7.26
C ALA A 375 22.21 11.47 -7.55
N VAL A 376 21.25 11.01 -8.32
CA VAL A 376 21.02 9.61 -8.66
C VAL A 376 21.76 9.24 -9.94
N ARG A 377 22.36 8.05 -9.99
CA ARG A 377 23.00 7.49 -11.19
C ARG A 377 21.97 6.73 -12.01
N ASP A 378 22.02 6.86 -13.34
CA ASP A 378 21.06 6.25 -14.29
C ASP A 378 19.58 6.45 -13.87
N PRO A 379 19.16 7.70 -13.58
CA PRO A 379 17.81 7.96 -13.09
C PRO A 379 16.77 7.64 -14.16
N LEU A 380 15.65 7.04 -13.73
CA LEU A 380 14.48 6.77 -14.56
C LEU A 380 13.27 7.44 -13.92
N PHE A 381 12.41 8.05 -14.71
CA PHE A 381 11.26 8.82 -14.21
C PHE A 381 9.94 8.11 -14.43
N GLU A 382 9.81 7.41 -15.57
CA GLU A 382 8.58 6.71 -15.87
C GLU A 382 8.64 5.26 -15.36
N TYR A 383 7.57 4.80 -14.74
CA TYR A 383 7.49 3.42 -14.24
C TYR A 383 7.79 2.36 -15.33
N GLN A 384 7.49 2.69 -16.59
CA GLN A 384 7.67 1.77 -17.71
C GLN A 384 9.11 1.69 -18.23
N GLU A 385 9.96 2.64 -17.88
CA GLU A 385 11.37 2.65 -18.29
C GLU A 385 12.16 1.56 -17.57
N THR A 386 13.18 1.05 -18.22
CA THR A 386 14.08 0.02 -17.68
C THR A 386 15.51 0.27 -18.10
N ASN A 387 16.46 0.04 -17.20
CA ASN A 387 17.88 0.08 -17.51
C ASN A 387 18.34 -1.24 -18.18
N ASP A 388 19.29 -1.14 -19.12
CA ASP A 388 20.09 -2.28 -19.54
C ASP A 388 21.15 -2.51 -18.47
N LEU A 389 20.94 -3.53 -17.60
CA LEU A 389 21.79 -3.80 -16.43
C LEU A 389 23.24 -4.13 -16.80
N SER A 390 23.51 -4.44 -18.09
CA SER A 390 24.88 -4.66 -18.56
C SER A 390 25.65 -3.34 -18.78
N LYS A 391 24.97 -2.19 -18.82
CA LYS A 391 25.51 -0.87 -19.17
C LYS A 391 25.39 0.18 -18.08
N ILE A 392 24.72 -0.09 -16.98
CA ILE A 392 24.55 0.87 -15.88
C ILE A 392 25.88 1.30 -15.26
N ASP A 393 25.94 2.50 -14.71
CA ASP A 393 27.07 2.97 -13.91
C ASP A 393 27.22 2.09 -12.66
N ARG A 394 28.39 1.45 -12.50
CA ARG A 394 28.72 0.54 -11.38
C ARG A 394 29.29 1.28 -10.17
N THR A 395 29.41 2.60 -10.21
CA THR A 395 29.88 3.37 -9.06
C THR A 395 28.85 3.32 -7.93
N VAL A 396 29.29 2.91 -6.75
CA VAL A 396 28.42 2.82 -5.57
C VAL A 396 28.05 4.21 -5.06
N GLY A 397 26.78 4.38 -4.69
CA GLY A 397 26.24 5.56 -4.04
C GLY A 397 25.90 6.71 -4.98
N PRO A 398 25.68 7.90 -4.41
CA PRO A 398 25.18 9.06 -5.14
C PRO A 398 26.21 9.61 -6.13
N LYS A 399 25.72 10.35 -7.13
CA LYS A 399 26.55 11.02 -8.12
C LYS A 399 27.01 12.40 -7.63
N THR A 400 26.19 13.09 -6.87
CA THR A 400 26.46 14.41 -6.27
C THR A 400 26.04 14.44 -4.80
N ASN A 401 26.30 15.55 -4.10
CA ASN A 401 25.86 15.74 -2.71
C ASN A 401 24.49 16.43 -2.59
N ASN A 402 23.78 16.63 -3.69
CA ASN A 402 22.56 17.43 -3.75
C ASN A 402 21.31 16.67 -3.20
N TYR A 403 21.40 16.21 -1.96
CA TYR A 403 20.35 15.47 -1.27
C TYR A 403 20.37 15.70 0.25
N PRO A 404 19.25 15.51 0.97
CA PRO A 404 19.21 15.61 2.42
C PRO A 404 19.93 14.43 3.09
N SER A 405 20.75 14.73 4.10
CA SER A 405 21.33 13.67 4.91
C SER A 405 21.53 14.07 6.38
N GLU A 406 21.77 13.05 7.25
CA GLU A 406 22.02 13.21 8.69
C GLU A 406 20.94 14.06 9.40
N SER A 407 19.70 13.97 8.92
CA SER A 407 18.57 14.77 9.40
C SER A 407 17.59 13.90 10.19
N ALA A 408 16.74 14.53 11.00
CA ALA A 408 15.87 13.76 11.89
C ALA A 408 14.48 14.39 12.10
N VAL A 409 13.50 13.50 12.32
CA VAL A 409 12.20 13.80 12.92
C VAL A 409 12.15 13.08 14.26
N GLU A 410 12.08 13.82 15.35
CA GLU A 410 12.17 13.28 16.70
C GLU A 410 11.04 13.80 17.59
N ASP A 411 10.48 12.91 18.40
CA ASP A 411 9.53 13.27 19.45
C ASP A 411 8.37 14.15 18.96
N CYS A 412 7.82 13.77 17.77
CA CYS A 412 6.76 14.50 17.10
C CYS A 412 5.42 13.75 17.17
N LEU A 413 4.34 14.50 17.07
CA LEU A 413 2.99 14.00 16.87
C LEU A 413 2.50 14.44 15.49
N ILE A 414 2.24 13.47 14.60
CA ILE A 414 1.83 13.73 13.22
C ILE A 414 0.52 13.00 12.93
N HIS A 415 -0.55 13.74 12.61
CA HIS A 415 -1.83 13.11 12.29
C HIS A 415 -2.69 13.96 11.36
N GLY A 416 -3.76 13.36 10.81
CA GLY A 416 -4.62 14.10 9.89
C GLY A 416 -3.93 14.46 8.58
N ILE A 417 -3.08 13.57 8.05
CA ILE A 417 -2.23 13.83 6.89
C ILE A 417 -2.94 13.41 5.60
N GLY A 418 -2.77 14.22 4.55
CA GLY A 418 -3.40 13.95 3.25
C GLY A 418 -4.84 14.40 3.16
N ARG A 419 -5.19 15.53 3.79
CA ARG A 419 -6.57 16.03 3.76
C ARG A 419 -7.00 16.48 2.35
N VAL A 420 -6.07 16.80 1.48
CA VAL A 420 -6.30 17.18 0.07
C VAL A 420 -5.70 16.14 -0.88
N GLU A 421 -4.40 15.88 -0.78
CA GLU A 421 -3.68 14.92 -1.61
C GLU A 421 -3.81 13.49 -1.07
N ARG A 422 -3.79 12.47 -1.94
CA ARG A 422 -3.95 11.05 -1.56
C ARG A 422 -2.69 10.22 -1.76
N GLN A 423 -1.54 10.90 -1.91
CA GLN A 423 -0.23 10.27 -2.05
C GLN A 423 0.78 10.63 -0.96
N PRO A 424 0.38 11.33 0.14
CA PRO A 424 1.31 11.79 1.15
C PRO A 424 1.70 10.70 2.13
N ALA A 425 2.73 11.03 2.91
CA ALA A 425 3.12 10.29 4.11
C ALA A 425 3.30 11.24 5.29
N GLY A 426 3.17 10.71 6.51
CA GLY A 426 3.58 11.47 7.69
C GLY A 426 5.04 11.90 7.59
N VAL A 427 5.93 10.99 7.19
CA VAL A 427 7.32 11.29 6.82
C VAL A 427 7.64 10.65 5.46
N GLN A 428 8.03 11.48 4.49
CA GLN A 428 8.44 11.07 3.14
C GLN A 428 9.95 11.19 2.99
N ILE A 429 10.59 10.11 2.51
CA ILE A 429 12.04 10.05 2.25
C ILE A 429 12.25 9.58 0.81
N SER A 430 12.95 10.39 -0.01
CA SER A 430 13.28 10.07 -1.39
C SER A 430 14.62 10.69 -1.77
N MET A 431 15.49 9.98 -2.44
CA MET A 431 16.81 10.48 -2.82
C MET A 431 17.54 11.12 -1.62
N ALA A 432 17.71 10.35 -0.55
CA ALA A 432 18.25 10.84 0.72
C ALA A 432 19.09 9.75 1.41
N GLN A 433 19.85 10.13 2.45
CA GLN A 433 20.68 9.18 3.19
C GLN A 433 20.69 9.51 4.69
N GLY A 434 20.64 8.48 5.55
CA GLY A 434 20.85 8.65 7.00
C GLY A 434 19.78 9.53 7.67
N ILE A 435 18.52 9.37 7.30
CA ILE A 435 17.39 10.06 7.93
C ILE A 435 16.92 9.23 9.13
N THR A 436 16.73 9.89 10.27
CA THR A 436 16.22 9.28 11.50
C THR A 436 14.78 9.72 11.75
N VAL A 437 13.89 8.75 12.03
CA VAL A 437 12.55 9.01 12.56
C VAL A 437 12.44 8.24 13.87
N ARG A 438 12.30 8.95 14.99
CA ARG A 438 12.23 8.27 16.29
C ARG A 438 11.29 8.94 17.29
N ASP A 439 10.85 8.14 18.27
CA ASP A 439 9.99 8.62 19.37
C ASP A 439 8.77 9.42 18.84
N THR A 440 8.21 9.00 17.69
CA THR A 440 7.21 9.77 16.94
C THR A 440 5.92 8.95 16.79
N SER A 441 4.78 9.58 17.07
CA SER A 441 3.46 8.99 16.83
C SER A 441 2.89 9.52 15.50
N ILE A 442 2.45 8.61 14.63
CA ILE A 442 1.87 8.94 13.32
C ILE A 442 0.57 8.16 13.13
N TYR A 443 -0.54 8.86 12.88
CA TYR A 443 -1.82 8.21 12.64
C TYR A 443 -2.78 9.09 11.82
N ASP A 444 -3.94 8.53 11.43
CA ASP A 444 -4.96 9.22 10.65
C ASP A 444 -4.36 9.78 9.34
N THR A 445 -3.80 8.86 8.53
CA THR A 445 -3.18 9.22 7.25
C THR A 445 -3.95 8.62 6.08
N ALA A 446 -4.16 9.39 5.01
CA ALA A 446 -4.84 8.91 3.81
C ALA A 446 -4.06 7.77 3.13
N ARG A 447 -2.73 7.76 3.23
CA ARG A 447 -1.82 6.75 2.68
C ARG A 447 -0.83 6.26 3.73
N ALA A 448 0.45 6.29 3.50
CA ALA A 448 1.47 5.74 4.40
C ALA A 448 1.74 6.63 5.62
N GLY A 449 2.12 6.02 6.73
CA GLY A 449 2.67 6.74 7.88
C GLY A 449 4.10 7.21 7.61
N ILE A 450 4.99 6.30 7.27
CA ILE A 450 6.37 6.57 6.85
C ILE A 450 6.60 5.92 5.49
N ASN A 451 7.18 6.66 4.54
CA ASN A 451 7.47 6.16 3.21
C ASN A 451 8.93 6.42 2.82
N ILE A 452 9.59 5.38 2.30
CA ILE A 452 10.92 5.47 1.68
C ILE A 452 10.79 5.04 0.22
N SER A 453 11.09 5.93 -0.71
CA SER A 453 11.07 5.64 -2.14
C SER A 453 12.47 5.39 -2.71
N GLU A 454 12.53 5.16 -4.00
CA GLU A 454 13.77 4.87 -4.74
C GLU A 454 14.78 6.02 -4.71
N GLY A 455 16.00 5.73 -5.13
CA GLY A 455 17.12 6.67 -5.17
C GLY A 455 17.71 6.97 -3.80
N THR A 456 17.38 6.20 -2.76
CA THR A 456 17.96 6.37 -1.44
C THR A 456 19.18 5.49 -1.24
N TRP A 457 20.13 6.01 -0.43
CA TRP A 457 21.39 5.29 -0.19
C TRP A 457 21.44 4.61 1.18
N GLY A 458 20.26 4.51 1.82
CA GLY A 458 20.06 3.81 3.09
C GLY A 458 20.65 4.52 4.30
N GLY A 459 20.96 3.75 5.36
CA GLY A 459 21.39 4.29 6.65
C GLY A 459 20.27 4.99 7.42
N HIS A 460 19.02 4.81 7.00
CA HIS A 460 17.87 5.36 7.72
C HIS A 460 17.63 4.58 9.01
N LEU A 461 17.18 5.26 10.04
CA LEU A 461 16.82 4.69 11.34
C LEU A 461 15.38 5.05 11.69
N ILE A 462 14.53 4.05 11.78
CA ILE A 462 13.15 4.19 12.24
C ILE A 462 13.06 3.44 13.57
N GLU A 463 12.88 4.14 14.67
CA GLU A 463 12.88 3.51 15.99
C GLU A 463 11.90 4.14 16.99
N ARG A 464 11.35 3.35 17.85
CA ARG A 464 10.39 3.71 18.90
C ARG A 464 9.24 4.59 18.38
N CYS A 465 8.81 4.31 17.15
CA CYS A 465 7.63 4.93 16.56
C CYS A 465 6.34 4.19 16.93
N ASP A 466 5.23 4.88 16.90
CA ASP A 466 3.87 4.35 17.03
C ASP A 466 3.06 4.77 15.80
N VAL A 467 2.86 3.86 14.85
CA VAL A 467 2.28 4.19 13.54
C VAL A 467 1.06 3.33 13.26
N PHE A 468 -0.11 3.95 13.16
CA PHE A 468 -1.37 3.25 13.04
C PHE A 468 -2.46 4.09 12.33
N ASP A 469 -3.65 3.53 12.11
CA ASP A 469 -4.72 4.19 11.36
C ASP A 469 -4.20 4.85 10.09
N THR A 470 -3.50 4.07 9.27
CA THR A 470 -2.92 4.50 8.00
C THR A 470 -3.58 3.82 6.82
N VAL A 471 -3.32 4.26 5.60
CA VAL A 471 -3.92 3.75 4.37
C VAL A 471 -5.45 3.83 4.43
N LEU A 472 -5.99 4.88 5.07
CA LEU A 472 -7.42 5.00 5.31
C LEU A 472 -8.22 5.14 4.02
N GLU A 473 -7.66 5.83 3.02
CA GLU A 473 -8.38 6.15 1.78
C GLU A 473 -7.81 5.43 0.54
N THR A 474 -6.53 5.07 0.56
CA THR A 474 -5.85 4.37 -0.53
C THR A 474 -5.85 2.84 -0.31
N HIS A 475 -5.03 2.10 -1.06
CA HIS A 475 -4.93 0.66 -0.98
C HIS A 475 -3.49 0.21 -1.28
N ASP A 476 -3.13 -1.03 -0.87
CA ASP A 476 -1.86 -1.66 -1.24
C ASP A 476 -0.61 -0.91 -0.77
N HIS A 477 -0.59 -0.48 0.48
CA HIS A 477 0.54 0.15 1.17
C HIS A 477 0.55 -0.29 2.63
N GLY A 478 1.45 0.28 3.43
CA GLY A 478 1.57 -0.03 4.85
C GLY A 478 1.65 1.19 5.74
N SER A 479 1.60 0.96 7.06
CA SER A 479 1.97 1.98 8.05
C SER A 479 3.41 2.44 7.82
N PHE A 480 4.36 1.51 7.65
CA PHE A 480 5.61 1.73 6.95
C PHE A 480 5.47 1.20 5.53
N ASN A 481 5.91 1.97 4.55
CA ASN A 481 5.96 1.56 3.15
C ASN A 481 7.31 1.92 2.53
N SER A 482 7.85 1.03 1.69
CA SER A 482 9.02 1.36 0.88
C SER A 482 8.97 0.68 -0.47
N TRP A 483 9.66 1.25 -1.45
CA TRP A 483 10.05 0.58 -2.68
C TRP A 483 11.48 0.98 -3.05
N GLY A 484 12.16 0.10 -3.75
CA GLY A 484 13.55 0.26 -4.14
C GLY A 484 13.72 -0.05 -5.62
N ARG A 485 12.97 0.66 -6.47
CA ARG A 485 13.08 0.55 -7.93
C ARG A 485 14.32 1.27 -8.43
N ASP A 486 15.43 0.99 -7.76
CA ASP A 486 16.74 1.55 -8.05
C ASP A 486 17.30 1.02 -9.39
N ARG A 487 18.50 1.45 -9.81
CA ARG A 487 19.02 1.13 -11.15
C ARG A 487 19.18 -0.37 -11.43
N PHE A 488 19.24 -1.26 -10.40
CA PHE A 488 19.25 -2.72 -10.59
C PHE A 488 17.87 -3.29 -10.91
N TRP A 489 16.81 -2.60 -10.54
CA TRP A 489 15.47 -3.12 -10.62
C TRP A 489 14.96 -3.12 -12.07
N HIS A 490 14.38 -4.24 -12.48
CA HIS A 490 13.79 -4.41 -13.80
C HIS A 490 12.49 -5.20 -13.69
N LYS A 491 11.47 -4.84 -14.47
CA LYS A 491 10.16 -5.51 -14.42
C LYS A 491 10.23 -6.98 -14.82
N ASP A 492 11.09 -7.34 -15.79
CA ASP A 492 11.44 -8.73 -16.07
C ASP A 492 12.39 -9.22 -14.97
N ARG A 493 11.80 -9.87 -13.97
CA ARG A 493 12.55 -10.41 -12.84
C ARG A 493 13.51 -11.53 -13.23
N GLY A 494 13.18 -12.28 -14.29
CA GLY A 494 14.10 -13.30 -14.82
C GLY A 494 15.37 -12.67 -15.37
N TYR A 495 15.26 -11.50 -16.02
CA TYR A 495 16.43 -10.74 -16.46
C TYR A 495 17.21 -10.17 -15.26
N SER A 496 16.53 -9.54 -14.28
CA SER A 496 17.18 -9.10 -13.04
C SER A 496 17.89 -10.22 -12.33
N GLN A 497 17.25 -11.36 -12.10
CA GLN A 497 17.85 -12.53 -11.45
C GLN A 497 19.14 -12.99 -12.16
N LYS A 498 19.07 -13.11 -13.50
CA LYS A 498 20.23 -13.52 -14.30
C LYS A 498 21.43 -12.56 -14.20
N GLU A 499 21.18 -11.25 -14.16
CA GLU A 499 22.26 -10.27 -14.05
C GLU A 499 22.80 -10.18 -12.62
N ILE A 500 21.94 -10.35 -11.60
CA ILE A 500 22.33 -10.37 -10.19
C ILE A 500 23.09 -11.66 -9.85
N ASP A 501 22.74 -12.80 -10.48
CA ASP A 501 23.54 -14.04 -10.32
C ASP A 501 24.97 -13.88 -10.84
N LYS A 502 25.21 -12.97 -11.80
CA LYS A 502 26.56 -12.63 -12.29
C LYS A 502 27.26 -11.60 -11.39
N ASP A 503 26.51 -10.68 -10.82
CA ASP A 503 27.00 -9.62 -9.94
C ASP A 503 26.06 -9.41 -8.75
N PRO A 504 26.25 -10.14 -7.64
CA PRO A 504 25.40 -10.08 -6.45
C PRO A 504 25.41 -8.72 -5.72
N GLU A 505 26.32 -7.81 -6.09
CA GLU A 505 26.40 -6.47 -5.48
C GLU A 505 25.53 -5.43 -6.21
N LEU A 506 24.93 -5.77 -7.35
CA LEU A 506 24.05 -4.89 -8.12
C LEU A 506 22.97 -4.19 -7.28
N PRO A 507 22.21 -4.87 -6.40
CA PRO A 507 21.18 -4.21 -5.59
C PRO A 507 21.75 -3.21 -4.58
N PHE A 508 23.06 -3.33 -4.25
CA PHE A 508 23.71 -2.50 -3.23
C PHE A 508 24.49 -1.32 -3.80
N LEU A 509 24.40 -1.09 -5.11
CA LEU A 509 24.95 0.11 -5.74
C LEU A 509 24.23 1.38 -5.22
N ASP A 510 22.93 1.29 -4.98
CA ASP A 510 22.13 2.37 -4.39
C ASP A 510 21.81 2.07 -2.92
N ALA A 511 21.22 0.95 -2.57
CA ALA A 511 20.94 0.56 -1.18
C ALA A 511 22.24 0.18 -0.40
N MET A 512 23.21 1.09 -0.37
CA MET A 512 24.57 0.84 0.10
C MET A 512 24.71 0.74 1.62
N LYS A 513 23.82 1.41 2.39
CA LYS A 513 23.80 1.38 3.85
C LYS A 513 22.52 0.73 4.32
N THR A 514 22.60 -0.07 5.39
CA THR A 514 21.44 -0.76 5.95
C THR A 514 20.43 0.23 6.54
N THR A 515 19.17 0.11 6.14
CA THR A 515 18.04 0.81 6.78
C THR A 515 17.54 -0.05 7.94
N VAL A 516 17.35 0.56 9.11
CA VAL A 516 16.95 -0.12 10.34
C VAL A 516 15.55 0.29 10.75
N ILE A 517 14.67 -0.69 10.97
CA ILE A 517 13.31 -0.50 11.52
C ILE A 517 13.23 -1.33 12.80
N ARG A 518 13.13 -0.66 13.96
CA ARG A 518 13.19 -1.35 15.23
C ARG A 518 12.38 -0.72 16.36
N ASP A 519 12.15 -1.52 17.38
CA ASP A 519 11.58 -1.07 18.67
C ASP A 519 10.30 -0.23 18.49
N SER A 520 9.48 -0.54 17.48
CA SER A 520 8.33 0.26 17.07
C SER A 520 7.05 -0.57 17.04
N ARG A 521 5.91 0.13 17.16
CA ARG A 521 4.57 -0.48 17.08
C ARG A 521 3.87 -0.03 15.80
N TRP A 522 3.26 -0.98 15.12
CA TRP A 522 2.66 -0.80 13.80
C TRP A 522 1.26 -1.38 13.76
N ARG A 523 0.32 -0.68 13.13
CA ARG A 523 -0.99 -1.21 12.80
C ARG A 523 -1.53 -0.60 11.52
N CYS A 524 -1.84 -1.43 10.54
CA CYS A 524 -2.54 -1.02 9.34
C CYS A 524 -3.74 -1.94 9.10
N ASP A 525 -4.94 -1.38 9.00
CA ASP A 525 -6.17 -2.17 8.80
C ASP A 525 -6.50 -2.34 7.30
N HIS A 526 -5.86 -1.57 6.42
CA HIS A 526 -6.16 -1.50 4.99
C HIS A 526 -5.00 -1.93 4.07
N GLY A 527 -3.84 -2.22 4.63
CA GLY A 527 -2.62 -2.67 3.95
C GLY A 527 -1.80 -3.58 4.86
N TRP A 528 -0.48 -3.38 4.95
CA TRP A 528 0.41 -4.11 5.84
C TRP A 528 0.92 -3.23 6.98
N ASP A 529 1.32 -3.84 8.08
CA ASP A 529 1.94 -3.09 9.18
C ASP A 529 3.31 -2.54 8.72
N ILE A 530 4.12 -3.40 8.12
CA ILE A 530 5.37 -3.03 7.44
C ILE A 530 5.34 -3.61 6.02
N ASP A 531 5.46 -2.76 5.03
CA ASP A 531 5.45 -3.11 3.60
C ASP A 531 6.77 -2.72 2.93
N LEU A 532 7.57 -3.72 2.58
CA LEU A 532 8.73 -3.55 1.71
C LEU A 532 8.35 -4.04 0.32
N ASP A 533 8.05 -3.09 -0.57
CA ASP A 533 7.58 -3.33 -1.93
C ASP A 533 8.73 -3.34 -2.95
N ASP A 534 8.43 -3.39 -4.23
CA ASP A 534 9.30 -3.54 -5.41
C ASP A 534 10.78 -3.17 -5.18
N GLY A 535 11.67 -4.14 -5.07
CA GLY A 535 13.11 -3.92 -5.04
C GLY A 535 13.69 -3.44 -3.70
N SER A 536 12.90 -3.20 -2.67
CA SER A 536 13.39 -2.75 -1.34
C SER A 536 14.46 -3.68 -0.79
N SER A 537 15.69 -3.18 -0.66
CA SER A 537 16.87 -3.98 -0.32
C SER A 537 17.66 -3.38 0.84
N ASN A 538 18.41 -4.23 1.55
CA ASN A 538 19.31 -3.88 2.65
C ASN A 538 18.61 -3.31 3.88
N TYR A 539 17.73 -4.11 4.50
CA TYR A 539 16.96 -3.76 5.69
C TYR A 539 17.25 -4.70 6.85
N ASP A 540 17.32 -4.12 8.06
CA ASP A 540 17.26 -4.81 9.34
C ASP A 540 15.96 -4.42 10.07
N ILE A 541 15.11 -5.43 10.36
CA ILE A 541 13.78 -5.24 10.94
C ILE A 541 13.67 -6.08 12.21
N TYR A 542 13.70 -5.46 13.39
CA TYR A 542 13.71 -6.21 14.64
C TYR A 542 13.07 -5.48 15.82
N ASN A 543 12.65 -6.25 16.83
CA ASN A 543 11.96 -5.74 18.01
C ASN A 543 10.71 -4.92 17.66
N ASN A 544 9.97 -5.28 16.63
CA ASN A 544 8.74 -4.60 16.27
C ASN A 544 7.51 -5.38 16.72
N LEU A 545 6.50 -4.66 17.15
CA LEU A 545 5.17 -5.19 17.43
C LEU A 545 4.24 -4.80 16.27
N MET A 546 3.83 -5.77 15.46
CA MET A 546 2.92 -5.61 14.34
C MET A 546 1.55 -6.15 14.73
N LEU A 547 0.54 -5.26 14.82
CA LEU A 547 -0.72 -5.56 15.51
C LEU A 547 -1.80 -6.19 14.61
N ASN A 548 -1.71 -6.09 13.27
CA ASN A 548 -2.83 -6.57 12.46
C ASN A 548 -2.43 -7.27 11.15
N ASN A 549 -1.72 -6.61 10.23
CA ASN A 549 -1.50 -7.12 8.89
C ASN A 549 -0.06 -7.56 8.58
N GLY A 550 0.80 -7.60 9.59
CA GLY A 550 2.09 -8.27 9.56
C GLY A 550 3.13 -7.63 8.63
N LEU A 551 4.13 -8.44 8.25
CA LEU A 551 5.30 -8.03 7.48
C LEU A 551 5.17 -8.51 6.04
N LYS A 552 5.15 -7.59 5.06
CA LYS A 552 5.30 -7.91 3.64
C LYS A 552 6.74 -7.67 3.22
N LEU A 553 7.35 -8.66 2.59
CA LEU A 553 8.63 -8.57 1.90
C LEU A 553 8.40 -8.96 0.43
N ARG A 554 8.35 -7.96 -0.44
CA ARG A 554 8.26 -8.20 -1.87
C ARG A 554 9.68 -8.36 -2.45
N GLU A 555 9.85 -8.56 -3.72
CA GLU A 555 11.15 -8.72 -4.38
C GLU A 555 12.21 -7.71 -3.89
N GLY A 556 13.35 -8.20 -3.43
CA GLY A 556 14.45 -7.40 -2.89
C GLY A 556 15.57 -8.31 -2.36
N PHE A 557 16.56 -7.72 -1.71
CA PHE A 557 17.78 -8.42 -1.31
C PHE A 557 18.24 -8.02 0.09
N ARG A 558 18.82 -9.01 0.84
CA ARG A 558 19.45 -8.81 2.15
C ARG A 558 18.52 -8.08 3.15
N ARG A 559 17.30 -8.60 3.32
CA ARG A 559 16.37 -8.12 4.34
C ARG A 559 16.39 -9.12 5.48
N ARG A 560 16.78 -8.64 6.65
CA ARG A 560 16.80 -9.47 7.85
C ARG A 560 15.68 -9.05 8.78
N ALA A 561 14.83 -10.00 9.15
CA ALA A 561 13.72 -9.77 10.08
C ALA A 561 13.82 -10.76 11.25
N TRP A 562 14.05 -10.24 12.47
CA TRP A 562 14.18 -11.08 13.65
C TRP A 562 13.61 -10.41 14.90
N ASN A 563 13.26 -11.22 15.86
CA ASN A 563 12.74 -10.75 17.17
C ASN A 563 11.53 -9.82 17.05
N ASN A 564 10.66 -10.05 16.04
CA ASN A 564 9.42 -9.32 15.86
C ASN A 564 8.24 -10.17 16.32
N ILE A 565 7.12 -9.52 16.63
CA ILE A 565 5.84 -10.16 16.92
C ILE A 565 4.81 -9.69 15.89
N THR A 566 4.13 -10.63 15.22
CA THR A 566 3.02 -10.34 14.31
C THR A 566 1.73 -10.92 14.88
N VAL A 567 0.89 -10.06 15.43
CA VAL A 567 -0.36 -10.43 16.08
C VAL A 567 -1.39 -10.83 15.03
N ASN A 568 -2.02 -12.02 15.20
CA ASN A 568 -3.04 -12.58 14.29
C ASN A 568 -2.60 -12.69 12.82
N ASN A 569 -1.33 -12.56 12.51
CA ASN A 569 -0.80 -12.56 11.17
C ASN A 569 0.60 -13.22 11.09
N GLY A 570 1.24 -13.19 9.94
CA GLY A 570 2.53 -13.79 9.66
C GLY A 570 3.32 -12.99 8.62
N LEU A 571 4.27 -13.66 7.99
CA LEU A 571 5.04 -13.12 6.89
C LEU A 571 4.26 -13.21 5.57
N HIS A 572 4.34 -12.16 4.77
CA HIS A 572 3.82 -12.07 3.40
C HIS A 572 4.98 -11.98 2.40
N PRO A 573 5.61 -13.11 2.03
CA PRO A 573 6.69 -13.11 1.04
C PRO A 573 6.08 -13.05 -0.36
N HIS A 574 6.40 -12.01 -1.13
CA HIS A 574 5.88 -11.82 -2.47
C HIS A 574 7.00 -11.85 -3.49
N VAL A 575 6.90 -12.73 -4.48
CA VAL A 575 7.73 -12.75 -5.70
C VAL A 575 9.25 -12.64 -5.44
N TRP A 576 9.76 -13.33 -4.41
CA TRP A 576 11.18 -13.26 -4.06
C TRP A 576 12.08 -13.69 -5.20
N TYR A 577 13.31 -13.17 -5.19
CA TYR A 577 14.42 -13.71 -5.96
C TYR A 577 14.96 -14.98 -5.28
N GLU A 578 15.40 -15.98 -6.05
CA GLU A 578 15.90 -17.23 -5.48
C GLU A 578 17.14 -17.03 -4.61
N SER A 579 17.98 -16.04 -4.98
CA SER A 579 19.23 -15.65 -4.29
C SER A 579 19.08 -14.36 -3.49
N SER A 580 17.88 -14.10 -2.92
CA SER A 580 17.58 -12.82 -2.25
C SER A 580 18.44 -12.53 -1.02
N LYS A 581 19.04 -13.57 -0.41
CA LYS A 581 19.80 -13.49 0.86
C LYS A 581 18.97 -12.91 2.02
N ASP A 582 17.65 -13.09 1.96
CA ASP A 582 16.75 -12.68 3.03
C ASP A 582 16.83 -13.67 4.20
N GLU A 583 16.82 -13.15 5.43
CA GLU A 583 16.88 -13.95 6.65
C GLU A 583 15.70 -13.58 7.56
N VAL A 584 14.83 -14.55 7.89
CA VAL A 584 13.68 -14.36 8.77
C VAL A 584 13.74 -15.40 9.88
N PHE A 585 14.08 -14.97 11.11
CA PHE A 585 14.32 -15.88 12.21
C PHE A 585 13.98 -15.27 13.58
N SER A 586 13.79 -16.10 14.60
CA SER A 586 13.48 -15.67 15.98
C SER A 586 12.27 -14.73 16.08
N ASN A 587 11.28 -14.85 15.18
CA ASN A 587 10.04 -14.08 15.23
C ASN A 587 8.91 -14.92 15.85
N ILE A 588 7.90 -14.25 16.37
CA ILE A 588 6.62 -14.85 16.79
C ILE A 588 5.57 -14.52 15.72
N PHE A 589 5.11 -15.53 14.99
CA PHE A 589 4.05 -15.45 13.99
C PHE A 589 2.77 -16.12 14.52
N MET A 590 1.65 -15.40 14.49
CA MET A 590 0.37 -15.94 14.95
C MET A 590 -0.50 -16.52 13.82
N SER A 591 0.06 -16.64 12.62
CA SER A 591 -0.61 -17.21 11.44
C SER A 591 0.45 -17.81 10.50
N PRO A 592 0.09 -18.77 9.64
CA PRO A 592 0.96 -19.25 8.59
C PRO A 592 1.42 -18.13 7.66
N HIS A 593 2.55 -18.32 6.98
CA HIS A 593 2.99 -17.45 5.89
C HIS A 593 1.93 -17.33 4.77
N LYS A 594 1.89 -16.19 4.10
CA LYS A 594 0.98 -15.91 2.98
C LYS A 594 1.79 -15.60 1.71
N PRO A 595 2.47 -16.59 1.11
CA PRO A 595 3.29 -16.37 -0.09
C PRO A 595 2.42 -16.03 -1.30
N ALA A 596 2.88 -15.08 -2.11
CA ALA A 596 2.25 -14.73 -3.37
C ALA A 596 3.24 -14.91 -4.54
N ARG A 597 2.83 -15.67 -5.56
CA ARG A 597 3.63 -16.02 -6.75
C ARG A 597 5.00 -16.63 -6.41
N MET A 598 5.01 -17.56 -5.44
CA MET A 598 6.19 -18.31 -5.03
C MET A 598 5.90 -19.82 -5.17
N SER A 599 6.68 -20.51 -5.98
CA SER A 599 6.39 -21.89 -6.37
C SER A 599 7.54 -22.87 -6.20
N THR A 600 8.76 -22.37 -5.97
CA THR A 600 9.98 -23.16 -5.84
C THR A 600 10.60 -22.99 -4.45
N PRO A 601 11.52 -23.83 -3.99
CA PRO A 601 12.29 -23.56 -2.79
C PRO A 601 13.12 -22.27 -2.93
N TYR A 602 13.13 -21.45 -1.88
CA TYR A 602 13.88 -20.21 -1.76
C TYR A 602 14.89 -20.35 -0.63
N THR A 603 16.03 -21.01 -0.93
CA THR A 603 17.07 -21.37 0.04
C THR A 603 18.48 -21.12 -0.50
N LYS A 604 18.62 -20.49 -1.66
CA LYS A 604 19.91 -20.21 -2.28
C LYS A 604 20.67 -19.08 -1.56
N ASP A 605 21.98 -19.15 -1.59
CA ASP A 605 22.92 -18.09 -1.19
C ASP A 605 22.68 -17.51 0.21
N GLY A 606 22.19 -18.32 1.16
CA GLY A 606 21.91 -17.90 2.53
C GLY A 606 20.49 -17.39 2.76
N THR A 607 19.60 -17.43 1.76
CA THR A 607 18.18 -17.15 1.96
C THR A 607 17.59 -18.16 2.94
N MET A 608 17.01 -17.67 4.04
CA MET A 608 16.55 -18.50 5.15
C MET A 608 15.28 -17.94 5.79
N VAL A 609 14.28 -18.79 5.98
CA VAL A 609 13.17 -18.57 6.90
C VAL A 609 13.13 -19.79 7.81
N ASP A 610 13.56 -19.60 9.06
CA ASP A 610 13.71 -20.73 10.00
C ASP A 610 13.82 -20.22 11.45
N ARG A 611 13.66 -21.12 12.41
CA ARG A 611 13.75 -20.81 13.86
C ARG A 611 12.79 -19.69 14.25
N ASN A 612 11.53 -19.78 13.82
CA ASN A 612 10.43 -18.91 14.25
C ASN A 612 9.48 -19.69 15.16
N LEU A 613 8.75 -18.97 16.00
CA LEU A 613 7.64 -19.55 16.78
C LEU A 613 6.32 -19.29 16.06
N TYR A 614 5.53 -20.33 15.89
CA TYR A 614 4.17 -20.22 15.33
C TYR A 614 3.11 -20.52 16.38
N ALA A 615 2.28 -19.54 16.71
CA ALA A 615 1.02 -19.72 17.43
C ALA A 615 -0.11 -20.05 16.44
N ALA A 616 0.09 -21.10 15.62
CA ALA A 616 -0.80 -21.52 14.55
C ALA A 616 -0.73 -23.04 14.37
N ASP A 617 -1.71 -23.60 13.62
CA ASP A 617 -1.71 -25.04 13.33
C ASP A 617 -0.47 -25.45 12.51
N GLU A 618 0.32 -26.37 13.08
CA GLU A 618 1.57 -26.85 12.48
C GLU A 618 1.38 -27.37 11.07
N SER A 619 0.33 -28.16 10.82
CA SER A 619 0.09 -28.75 9.51
C SER A 619 -0.15 -27.70 8.43
N SER A 620 -0.81 -26.61 8.79
CA SER A 620 -1.08 -25.47 7.92
C SER A 620 0.19 -24.66 7.59
N VAL A 621 1.06 -24.47 8.58
CA VAL A 621 2.35 -23.81 8.39
C VAL A 621 3.26 -24.69 7.52
N MET A 622 3.45 -25.95 7.91
CA MET A 622 4.38 -26.87 7.22
C MET A 622 3.95 -27.20 5.81
N LYS A 623 2.66 -27.14 5.47
CA LYS A 623 2.19 -27.28 4.08
C LYS A 623 2.80 -26.21 3.16
N ILE A 624 2.97 -24.99 3.67
CA ILE A 624 3.58 -23.88 2.93
C ILE A 624 5.09 -23.97 2.99
N SER A 625 5.63 -24.12 4.20
CA SER A 625 7.07 -24.11 4.47
C SER A 625 7.83 -25.24 3.76
N ASN A 626 7.27 -26.45 3.70
CA ASN A 626 7.87 -27.57 2.97
C ASN A 626 8.00 -27.29 1.47
N LYS A 627 7.01 -26.61 0.88
CA LYS A 627 7.06 -26.20 -0.53
C LYS A 627 8.18 -25.20 -0.80
N LEU A 628 8.43 -24.28 0.15
CA LEU A 628 9.42 -23.21 0.04
C LEU A 628 10.80 -23.57 0.61
N GLY A 629 10.93 -24.70 1.28
CA GLY A 629 12.18 -25.17 1.88
C GLY A 629 12.51 -24.53 3.24
N TRP A 630 11.52 -24.04 3.97
CA TRP A 630 11.61 -23.22 5.18
C TRP A 630 11.25 -23.97 6.47
N ASP A 631 11.44 -23.31 7.62
CA ASP A 631 10.93 -23.66 8.95
C ASP A 631 11.29 -25.08 9.46
N LYS A 632 12.50 -25.56 9.14
CA LYS A 632 12.94 -26.88 9.55
C LYS A 632 13.19 -27.00 11.05
N ASN A 633 13.57 -25.87 11.68
CA ASN A 633 13.87 -25.76 13.11
C ASN A 633 12.97 -24.74 13.81
N SER A 634 11.82 -24.42 13.22
CA SER A 634 10.80 -23.55 13.84
C SER A 634 10.00 -24.35 14.85
N VAL A 635 9.46 -23.68 15.86
CA VAL A 635 8.69 -24.29 16.96
C VAL A 635 7.22 -23.86 16.90
N PHE A 636 6.36 -24.64 17.53
CA PHE A 636 4.92 -24.45 17.54
C PHE A 636 4.39 -24.42 18.98
N GLY A 637 3.55 -23.46 19.30
CA GLY A 637 2.96 -23.38 20.63
C GLY A 637 2.44 -22.00 21.02
N ASP A 638 1.93 -21.92 22.22
CA ASP A 638 1.48 -20.65 22.81
C ASP A 638 2.71 -19.79 23.16
N PRO A 639 2.81 -18.55 22.66
CA PRO A 639 3.87 -17.62 23.03
C PRO A 639 3.90 -17.27 24.52
N MET A 640 2.80 -17.47 25.27
CA MET A 640 2.64 -17.17 26.68
C MET A 640 2.86 -15.67 26.98
N PHE A 641 2.16 -14.80 26.25
CA PHE A 641 2.24 -13.35 26.48
C PHE A 641 1.85 -12.93 27.89
N VAL A 642 2.45 -11.87 28.41
CA VAL A 642 2.26 -11.35 29.78
C VAL A 642 0.87 -10.77 29.96
N ASP A 643 0.52 -9.73 29.18
CA ASP A 643 -0.79 -9.06 29.21
C ASP A 643 -1.10 -8.41 27.84
N PRO A 644 -1.40 -9.21 26.84
CA PRO A 644 -1.59 -8.71 25.48
C PRO A 644 -2.80 -7.78 25.35
N ALA A 645 -3.80 -7.87 26.21
CA ALA A 645 -4.96 -6.98 26.20
C ALA A 645 -4.57 -5.54 26.54
N ASN A 646 -3.52 -5.35 27.34
CA ASN A 646 -2.93 -4.06 27.67
C ASN A 646 -1.65 -3.76 26.87
N CYS A 647 -1.46 -4.41 25.71
CA CYS A 647 -0.31 -4.23 24.83
C CYS A 647 1.04 -4.73 25.38
N ASP A 648 1.04 -5.56 26.42
CA ASP A 648 2.25 -6.23 26.90
C ASP A 648 2.38 -7.62 26.25
N PHE A 649 3.03 -7.66 25.10
CA PHE A 649 3.33 -8.87 24.34
C PHE A 649 4.69 -9.47 24.70
N GLN A 650 5.30 -9.07 25.82
CA GLN A 650 6.44 -9.79 26.36
C GLN A 650 6.03 -11.24 26.69
N VAL A 651 6.97 -12.17 26.53
CA VAL A 651 6.70 -13.58 26.82
C VAL A 651 7.14 -13.94 28.23
N LYS A 652 6.34 -14.80 28.92
CA LYS A 652 6.63 -15.29 30.27
C LYS A 652 7.78 -16.30 30.24
N GLU A 653 8.39 -16.52 31.40
CA GLU A 653 9.33 -17.62 31.60
C GLU A 653 8.69 -18.96 31.23
N GLY A 654 9.44 -19.84 30.56
CA GLY A 654 8.94 -21.11 30.02
C GLY A 654 8.29 -21.00 28.63
N SER A 655 8.21 -19.81 28.04
CA SER A 655 7.73 -19.66 26.66
C SER A 655 8.64 -20.38 25.65
N PRO A 656 8.08 -21.09 24.65
CA PRO A 656 8.86 -21.69 23.56
C PRO A 656 9.58 -20.64 22.69
N ALA A 657 9.21 -19.37 22.81
CA ALA A 657 9.90 -18.30 22.09
C ALA A 657 11.39 -18.19 22.46
N PHE A 658 11.77 -18.56 23.68
CA PHE A 658 13.17 -18.55 24.09
C PHE A 658 14.01 -19.65 23.40
N GLU A 659 13.40 -20.74 22.99
CA GLU A 659 14.07 -21.83 22.26
C GLU A 659 14.59 -21.37 20.88
N ILE A 660 13.89 -20.44 20.25
CA ILE A 660 14.27 -19.87 18.97
C ILE A 660 15.17 -18.63 19.09
N GLY A 661 15.58 -18.26 20.31
CA GLY A 661 16.43 -17.11 20.59
C GLY A 661 15.68 -15.77 20.64
N PHE A 662 14.37 -15.76 20.74
CA PHE A 662 13.57 -14.55 20.97
C PHE A 662 13.96 -13.88 22.30
N LYS A 663 13.94 -12.55 22.34
CA LYS A 663 14.24 -11.75 23.53
C LYS A 663 13.14 -10.73 23.75
N ASN A 664 12.65 -10.61 24.97
CA ASN A 664 11.72 -9.54 25.33
C ASN A 664 12.35 -8.17 25.07
N PHE A 665 11.55 -7.23 24.59
CA PHE A 665 11.92 -5.83 24.37
C PHE A 665 10.87 -4.90 25.00
N PRO A 666 11.19 -3.63 25.31
CA PRO A 666 10.24 -2.71 25.93
C PRO A 666 8.99 -2.49 25.07
N MET A 667 7.80 -2.62 25.67
CA MET A 667 6.50 -2.43 25.03
C MET A 667 5.85 -1.08 25.39
N ASP A 668 6.48 -0.29 26.25
CA ASP A 668 6.00 0.99 26.79
C ASP A 668 6.73 2.21 26.20
N GLN A 669 7.64 1.97 25.25
CA GLN A 669 8.53 3.00 24.70
C GLN A 669 8.09 3.54 23.32
N PHE A 670 6.94 3.12 22.81
CA PHE A 670 6.48 3.52 21.48
C PHE A 670 5.93 4.94 21.45
N GLY A 671 6.23 5.68 20.40
CA GLY A 671 5.68 6.97 20.07
C GLY A 671 6.24 8.15 20.85
N VAL A 672 5.56 9.26 20.72
CA VAL A 672 5.96 10.58 21.25
C VAL A 672 6.21 10.57 22.76
N LYS A 673 7.25 11.28 23.19
CA LYS A 673 7.69 11.36 24.60
C LYS A 673 7.34 12.70 25.27
N LYS A 674 7.37 13.80 24.52
CA LYS A 674 7.03 15.15 25.03
C LYS A 674 5.67 15.11 25.73
N ALA A 675 5.63 15.48 27.00
CA ALA A 675 4.48 15.28 27.87
C ALA A 675 3.18 15.90 27.32
N SER A 676 3.27 17.13 26.77
CA SER A 676 2.12 17.83 26.17
C SER A 676 1.57 17.11 24.95
N LEU A 677 2.44 16.59 24.07
CA LEU A 677 2.03 15.84 22.88
C LEU A 677 1.54 14.45 23.23
N LYS A 678 2.19 13.78 24.18
CA LYS A 678 1.77 12.46 24.67
C LYS A 678 0.38 12.48 25.29
N ALA A 679 0.01 13.58 25.96
CA ALA A 679 -1.30 13.74 26.58
C ALA A 679 -2.45 13.81 25.59
N ILE A 680 -2.22 14.23 24.35
CA ILE A 680 -3.22 14.35 23.28
C ILE A 680 -3.08 13.26 22.22
N ALA A 681 -1.95 12.53 22.20
CA ALA A 681 -1.72 11.46 21.24
C ALA A 681 -2.68 10.29 21.50
N ARG A 682 -3.24 9.73 20.42
CA ARG A 682 -3.98 8.47 20.47
C ARG A 682 -3.01 7.28 20.53
N THR A 683 -3.54 6.13 20.92
CA THR A 683 -2.87 4.83 20.81
C THR A 683 -3.71 3.90 19.94
N PRO A 684 -3.10 2.91 19.25
CA PRO A 684 -3.85 1.96 18.45
C PRO A 684 -4.75 1.08 19.30
N VAL A 685 -5.88 0.65 18.76
CA VAL A 685 -6.68 -0.40 19.35
C VAL A 685 -5.88 -1.70 19.33
N ILE A 686 -5.80 -2.40 20.46
CA ILE A 686 -5.13 -3.70 20.53
C ILE A 686 -6.10 -4.77 20.04
N PRO A 687 -5.74 -5.60 19.04
CA PRO A 687 -6.63 -6.64 18.54
C PRO A 687 -6.73 -7.80 19.54
N GLU A 688 -7.90 -8.42 19.62
CA GLU A 688 -8.06 -9.67 20.37
C GLU A 688 -7.22 -10.78 19.77
N ILE A 689 -6.50 -11.52 20.60
CA ILE A 689 -5.70 -12.65 20.16
C ILE A 689 -6.62 -13.81 19.72
N GLY A 690 -6.37 -14.36 18.53
CA GLY A 690 -7.17 -15.43 17.95
C GLY A 690 -8.54 -14.98 17.44
N GLY A 691 -8.85 -13.72 17.55
CA GLY A 691 -10.01 -13.09 16.93
C GLY A 691 -9.89 -13.16 15.41
N GLN A 692 -10.60 -14.10 14.76
CA GLN A 692 -10.79 -14.01 13.32
C GLN A 692 -11.50 -12.69 13.06
N SER A 693 -10.98 -11.88 12.15
CA SER A 693 -11.68 -10.70 11.61
C SER A 693 -13.15 -11.10 11.37
N THR A 694 -14.06 -10.55 12.20
CA THR A 694 -15.48 -10.82 12.11
C THR A 694 -16.14 -10.08 10.95
N LYS A 695 -15.63 -10.31 9.74
CA LYS A 695 -16.44 -10.21 8.53
C LYS A 695 -16.49 -11.61 7.93
N PRO A 696 -17.62 -12.32 8.03
CA PRO A 696 -17.83 -13.52 7.25
C PRO A 696 -18.00 -13.07 5.79
N THR A 697 -16.92 -12.85 5.08
CA THR A 697 -16.94 -13.09 3.66
C THR A 697 -17.13 -14.59 3.53
N ARG A 698 -18.35 -15.02 3.17
CA ARG A 698 -18.57 -16.33 2.52
C ARG A 698 -17.57 -16.38 1.36
N ARG A 699 -16.36 -16.85 1.65
CA ARG A 699 -15.44 -17.27 0.60
C ARG A 699 -16.07 -18.51 0.01
N SER A 700 -16.69 -18.38 -1.16
CA SER A 700 -16.77 -19.51 -2.07
C SER A 700 -15.32 -19.97 -2.23
N GLU A 701 -15.02 -21.21 -1.94
CA GLU A 701 -13.72 -21.79 -2.25
C GLU A 701 -13.42 -21.50 -3.72
N PRO A 702 -12.21 -21.09 -4.09
CA PRO A 702 -11.89 -20.70 -5.44
C PRO A 702 -12.13 -21.90 -6.37
N ARG A 703 -12.88 -21.69 -7.42
CA ARG A 703 -13.02 -22.69 -8.49
C ARG A 703 -11.66 -22.82 -9.15
N THR A 704 -11.13 -24.05 -9.17
CA THR A 704 -9.99 -24.36 -9.98
C THR A 704 -10.48 -24.93 -11.31
N ALA A 705 -9.93 -24.48 -12.39
CA ALA A 705 -10.21 -24.98 -13.73
C ALA A 705 -8.90 -25.19 -14.48
N ARG A 706 -8.92 -26.05 -15.49
CA ARG A 706 -7.79 -26.23 -16.40
C ARG A 706 -8.21 -25.89 -17.82
N TRP A 707 -7.36 -25.20 -18.52
CA TRP A 707 -7.55 -24.91 -19.94
C TRP A 707 -6.23 -25.06 -20.69
N MET A 708 -6.26 -25.80 -21.76
CA MET A 708 -5.07 -26.13 -22.54
C MET A 708 -3.98 -26.86 -21.74
N GLY A 709 -4.35 -27.56 -20.65
CA GLY A 709 -3.45 -28.23 -19.73
C GLY A 709 -2.82 -27.30 -18.68
N ALA A 710 -3.11 -26.02 -18.72
CA ALA A 710 -2.70 -25.06 -17.68
C ALA A 710 -3.73 -25.01 -16.55
N GLU A 711 -3.25 -24.87 -15.31
CA GLU A 711 -4.11 -24.65 -14.13
C GLU A 711 -4.50 -23.17 -14.06
N LEU A 712 -5.80 -22.90 -13.93
CA LEU A 712 -6.37 -21.57 -13.80
C LEU A 712 -6.65 -21.25 -12.34
N GLY A 713 -6.40 -20.03 -11.90
CA GLY A 713 -6.71 -19.54 -10.55
C GLY A 713 -7.35 -18.16 -10.60
N GLU A 714 -8.28 -17.90 -9.69
CA GLU A 714 -8.83 -16.57 -9.49
C GLU A 714 -7.97 -15.80 -8.50
N LEU A 715 -7.75 -14.52 -8.75
CA LEU A 715 -7.00 -13.67 -7.82
C LEU A 715 -7.80 -13.39 -6.56
N SER A 716 -7.14 -13.45 -5.42
CA SER A 716 -7.73 -13.13 -4.12
C SER A 716 -6.77 -12.34 -3.23
N GLY A 717 -7.31 -11.47 -2.39
CA GLY A 717 -6.54 -10.78 -1.35
C GLY A 717 -5.27 -10.10 -1.88
N VAL A 718 -4.12 -10.57 -1.42
CA VAL A 718 -2.79 -10.01 -1.73
C VAL A 718 -2.28 -10.33 -3.15
N GLU A 719 -2.94 -11.27 -3.86
CA GLU A 719 -2.50 -11.66 -5.20
C GLU A 719 -2.67 -10.53 -6.21
N PHE A 720 -3.65 -9.65 -6.02
CA PHE A 720 -3.81 -8.46 -6.88
C PHE A 720 -2.55 -7.57 -6.83
N SER A 721 -2.01 -7.33 -5.63
CA SER A 721 -0.75 -6.63 -5.46
C SER A 721 0.41 -7.37 -6.12
N ALA A 722 0.52 -8.69 -5.89
CA ALA A 722 1.58 -9.51 -6.45
C ALA A 722 1.59 -9.53 -8.00
N TYR A 723 0.42 -9.36 -8.63
CA TYR A 723 0.31 -9.23 -10.07
C TYR A 723 0.40 -7.77 -10.56
N GLY A 724 0.40 -6.79 -9.65
CA GLY A 724 0.40 -5.37 -9.97
C GLY A 724 -0.86 -4.92 -10.70
N VAL A 725 -2.02 -5.49 -10.38
CA VAL A 725 -3.31 -5.18 -11.00
C VAL A 725 -4.34 -4.76 -9.96
N SER A 726 -5.33 -3.98 -10.39
CA SER A 726 -6.43 -3.58 -9.51
C SER A 726 -7.41 -4.74 -9.27
N LYS A 727 -8.16 -4.68 -8.16
CA LYS A 727 -9.26 -5.61 -7.90
C LYS A 727 -10.38 -5.46 -8.94
N GLU A 728 -10.56 -4.28 -9.48
CA GLU A 728 -11.56 -3.95 -10.49
C GLU A 728 -11.23 -4.56 -11.85
N ASP A 729 -9.95 -4.66 -12.20
CA ASP A 729 -9.51 -5.29 -13.45
C ASP A 729 -9.59 -6.81 -13.36
N GLY A 730 -9.19 -7.35 -12.21
CA GLY A 730 -9.16 -8.78 -12.01
C GLY A 730 -8.26 -9.52 -13.00
N GLY A 731 -8.65 -10.73 -13.31
CA GLY A 731 -7.97 -11.61 -14.26
C GLY A 731 -7.99 -13.06 -13.82
N VAL A 732 -7.59 -13.96 -14.71
CA VAL A 732 -7.42 -15.38 -14.45
C VAL A 732 -5.95 -15.73 -14.54
N ALA A 733 -5.37 -16.13 -13.41
CA ALA A 733 -3.96 -16.49 -13.32
C ALA A 733 -3.71 -17.91 -13.88
N LEU A 734 -2.67 -18.09 -14.66
CA LEU A 734 -2.13 -19.39 -14.99
C LEU A 734 -1.18 -19.84 -13.88
N THR A 735 -1.72 -20.51 -12.86
CA THR A 735 -0.96 -20.87 -11.66
C THR A 735 0.10 -21.93 -11.94
N LYS A 736 -0.14 -22.77 -12.95
CA LYS A 736 0.82 -23.78 -13.42
C LYS A 736 0.60 -24.04 -14.90
N VAL A 737 1.67 -24.02 -15.68
CA VAL A 737 1.69 -24.38 -17.10
C VAL A 737 2.75 -25.47 -17.29
N PRO A 738 2.34 -26.76 -17.38
CA PRO A 738 3.28 -27.85 -17.64
C PRO A 738 4.01 -27.65 -18.98
N ALA A 739 5.28 -27.99 -19.04
CA ALA A 739 6.13 -27.74 -20.21
C ALA A 739 5.67 -28.49 -21.50
N ASP A 740 5.01 -29.61 -21.31
CA ASP A 740 4.45 -30.42 -22.38
C ASP A 740 3.00 -30.07 -22.77
N SER A 741 2.38 -29.13 -22.01
CA SER A 741 1.00 -28.70 -22.22
C SER A 741 0.79 -27.98 -23.56
N ALA A 742 -0.47 -27.95 -24.00
CA ALA A 742 -0.86 -27.14 -25.17
C ALA A 742 -0.67 -25.65 -24.90
N ALA A 743 -0.91 -25.21 -23.68
CA ALA A 743 -0.68 -23.82 -23.25
C ALA A 743 0.80 -23.40 -23.42
N ALA A 744 1.75 -24.25 -22.98
CA ALA A 744 3.19 -23.97 -23.14
C ALA A 744 3.59 -23.89 -24.62
N LYS A 745 3.04 -24.76 -25.46
CA LYS A 745 3.30 -24.76 -26.92
C LYS A 745 2.78 -23.51 -27.63
N GLU A 746 1.76 -22.89 -27.10
CA GLU A 746 1.20 -21.61 -27.58
C GLU A 746 1.85 -20.39 -26.91
N GLY A 747 2.91 -20.57 -26.12
CA GLY A 747 3.70 -19.48 -25.51
C GLY A 747 3.15 -18.94 -24.18
N LEU A 748 2.14 -19.57 -23.60
CA LEU A 748 1.65 -19.25 -22.26
C LEU A 748 2.62 -19.78 -21.20
N LYS A 749 2.74 -19.06 -20.07
CA LYS A 749 3.68 -19.37 -18.99
C LYS A 749 2.99 -19.37 -17.63
N SER A 750 3.53 -20.12 -16.70
CA SER A 750 3.12 -20.00 -15.28
C SER A 750 3.35 -18.57 -14.81
N GLY A 751 2.38 -18.02 -14.13
CA GLY A 751 2.39 -16.63 -13.68
C GLY A 751 1.80 -15.61 -14.67
N ASP A 752 1.37 -16.03 -15.86
CA ASP A 752 0.57 -15.16 -16.73
C ASP A 752 -0.81 -14.90 -16.12
N LEU A 753 -1.35 -13.70 -16.32
CA LEU A 753 -2.69 -13.31 -15.90
C LEU A 753 -3.51 -12.92 -17.13
N ILE A 754 -4.51 -13.74 -17.49
CA ILE A 754 -5.41 -13.44 -18.60
C ILE A 754 -6.42 -12.39 -18.17
N GLN A 755 -6.39 -11.21 -18.79
CA GLN A 755 -7.33 -10.10 -18.56
C GLN A 755 -8.26 -9.81 -19.73
N GLY A 756 -8.11 -10.49 -20.85
CA GLY A 756 -8.97 -10.30 -22.01
C GLY A 756 -8.86 -11.40 -23.04
N VAL A 757 -9.96 -11.62 -23.77
CA VAL A 757 -10.06 -12.52 -24.92
C VAL A 757 -10.75 -11.76 -26.05
N ASN A 758 -10.09 -11.62 -27.20
CA ASN A 758 -10.60 -10.91 -28.39
C ASN A 758 -11.22 -9.55 -28.04
N GLY A 759 -10.51 -8.74 -27.25
CA GLY A 759 -10.95 -7.42 -26.81
C GLY A 759 -11.98 -7.40 -25.67
N LYS A 760 -12.55 -8.55 -25.25
CA LYS A 760 -13.50 -8.64 -24.12
C LYS A 760 -12.73 -8.81 -22.81
N ALA A 761 -13.05 -7.98 -21.81
CA ALA A 761 -12.41 -8.06 -20.51
C ALA A 761 -12.78 -9.35 -19.75
N VAL A 762 -11.78 -9.93 -19.08
CA VAL A 762 -11.91 -11.14 -18.25
C VAL A 762 -11.41 -10.84 -16.83
N LYS A 763 -12.27 -11.05 -15.83
CA LYS A 763 -11.98 -10.77 -14.43
C LYS A 763 -11.90 -12.02 -13.55
N ASN A 764 -12.53 -13.10 -13.96
CA ASN A 764 -12.62 -14.36 -13.24
C ASN A 764 -12.80 -15.53 -14.22
N ILE A 765 -12.70 -16.76 -13.69
CA ILE A 765 -12.81 -17.98 -14.48
C ILE A 765 -14.15 -18.04 -15.23
N ALA A 766 -15.27 -17.68 -14.60
CA ALA A 766 -16.58 -17.72 -15.25
C ALA A 766 -16.68 -16.76 -16.44
N GLN A 767 -16.02 -15.61 -16.39
CA GLN A 767 -15.95 -14.67 -17.52
C GLN A 767 -15.00 -15.17 -18.61
N LEU A 768 -13.89 -15.79 -18.24
CA LEU A 768 -12.99 -16.42 -19.20
C LEU A 768 -13.74 -17.50 -20.01
N LEU A 769 -14.43 -18.40 -19.33
CA LEU A 769 -15.20 -19.47 -19.98
C LEU A 769 -16.27 -18.92 -20.93
N ARG A 770 -17.00 -17.88 -20.49
CA ARG A 770 -17.99 -17.21 -21.35
C ARG A 770 -17.35 -16.53 -22.57
N ALA A 771 -16.20 -15.91 -22.40
CA ALA A 771 -15.49 -15.28 -23.50
C ALA A 771 -14.98 -16.33 -24.50
N LEU A 772 -14.41 -17.44 -24.01
CA LEU A 772 -14.00 -18.58 -24.83
C LEU A 772 -15.16 -19.20 -25.57
N SER A 773 -16.34 -19.36 -24.93
CA SER A 773 -17.55 -19.94 -25.53
C SER A 773 -18.16 -19.05 -26.60
N ALA A 774 -18.13 -17.75 -26.42
CA ALA A 774 -18.70 -16.78 -27.35
C ALA A 774 -17.91 -16.66 -28.67
N GLU A 775 -16.64 -17.09 -28.66
CA GLU A 775 -15.76 -16.96 -29.81
C GLU A 775 -15.79 -18.21 -30.70
N LYS A 776 -16.01 -18.02 -32.01
CA LYS A 776 -16.03 -19.09 -33.00
C LYS A 776 -14.75 -19.17 -33.84
N SER A 777 -13.82 -18.21 -33.66
CA SER A 777 -12.56 -18.21 -34.39
C SER A 777 -11.68 -19.38 -33.97
N LYS A 778 -10.88 -19.88 -34.90
CA LYS A 778 -9.87 -20.93 -34.62
C LYS A 778 -8.69 -20.40 -33.76
N THR A 779 -8.51 -19.08 -33.70
CA THR A 779 -7.49 -18.42 -32.92
C THR A 779 -8.12 -17.41 -31.99
N LEU A 780 -7.48 -17.17 -30.86
CA LEU A 780 -7.89 -16.20 -29.84
C LEU A 780 -6.75 -15.20 -29.63
N GLU A 781 -7.10 -13.93 -29.54
CA GLU A 781 -6.19 -12.88 -29.07
C GLU A 781 -6.37 -12.72 -27.55
N LEU A 782 -5.35 -13.05 -26.79
CA LEU A 782 -5.36 -12.96 -25.33
C LEU A 782 -4.62 -11.69 -24.91
N LYS A 783 -5.27 -10.87 -24.10
CA LYS A 783 -4.59 -9.82 -23.32
C LYS A 783 -4.09 -10.45 -22.03
N VAL A 784 -2.78 -10.56 -21.88
CA VAL A 784 -2.12 -11.20 -20.77
C VAL A 784 -1.27 -10.18 -20.02
N VAL A 785 -1.29 -10.18 -18.70
CA VAL A 785 -0.29 -9.49 -17.91
C VAL A 785 0.78 -10.50 -17.51
N ARG A 786 1.99 -10.27 -18.01
CA ARG A 786 3.21 -11.03 -17.72
C ARG A 786 4.25 -10.09 -17.17
N ASP A 787 4.82 -10.40 -16.01
CA ASP A 787 5.82 -9.54 -15.35
C ASP A 787 5.36 -8.07 -15.30
N GLN A 788 4.14 -7.86 -14.82
CA GLN A 788 3.48 -6.55 -14.69
C GLN A 788 3.33 -5.74 -16.01
N LYS A 789 3.59 -6.37 -17.15
CA LYS A 789 3.44 -5.77 -18.48
C LYS A 789 2.30 -6.41 -19.25
N ALA A 790 1.45 -5.59 -19.83
CA ALA A 790 0.43 -6.07 -20.76
C ALA A 790 1.10 -6.63 -22.03
N THR A 791 0.72 -7.83 -22.41
CA THR A 791 1.23 -8.54 -23.60
C THR A 791 0.05 -9.15 -24.34
N GLU A 792 0.05 -9.09 -25.65
CA GLU A 792 -0.94 -9.75 -26.47
C GLU A 792 -0.34 -11.06 -27.02
N LEU A 793 -1.10 -12.13 -26.93
CA LEU A 793 -0.74 -13.45 -27.43
C LEU A 793 -1.85 -13.99 -28.29
N THR A 794 -1.51 -14.51 -29.48
CA THR A 794 -2.45 -15.25 -30.32
C THR A 794 -2.27 -16.73 -30.04
N VAL A 795 -3.34 -17.41 -29.60
CA VAL A 795 -3.33 -18.85 -29.28
C VAL A 795 -4.38 -19.61 -30.08
N THR A 796 -4.15 -20.89 -30.31
CA THR A 796 -5.14 -21.76 -30.94
C THR A 796 -6.26 -22.06 -29.94
N ARG A 797 -7.53 -21.84 -30.36
CA ARG A 797 -8.67 -22.12 -29.52
C ARG A 797 -8.80 -23.61 -29.22
N LYS A 798 -9.05 -23.97 -27.98
CA LYS A 798 -9.40 -25.32 -27.51
C LYS A 798 -10.76 -25.30 -26.83
N SER A 799 -11.60 -26.24 -27.20
CA SER A 799 -13.02 -26.28 -26.82
C SER A 799 -13.30 -26.96 -25.48
N ILE A 800 -12.32 -27.66 -24.90
CA ILE A 800 -12.52 -28.47 -23.70
C ILE A 800 -11.92 -27.75 -22.51
N VAL A 801 -12.69 -27.67 -21.43
CA VAL A 801 -12.28 -27.10 -20.15
C VAL A 801 -12.51 -28.12 -19.04
N GLU A 802 -11.51 -28.35 -18.19
CA GLU A 802 -11.59 -29.16 -16.99
C GLU A 802 -11.89 -28.25 -15.80
N ILE A 803 -13.02 -28.51 -15.13
CA ILE A 803 -13.45 -27.71 -13.97
C ILE A 803 -13.50 -28.61 -12.75
N GLU A 804 -12.82 -28.17 -11.67
CA GLU A 804 -12.85 -28.79 -10.37
C GLU A 804 -13.55 -27.86 -9.38
N SER A 805 -14.32 -28.42 -8.46
CA SER A 805 -14.95 -27.68 -7.35
C SER A 805 -14.72 -28.41 -6.06
N ALA A 806 -14.31 -27.68 -5.04
CA ALA A 806 -14.05 -28.22 -3.71
C ALA A 806 -15.33 -28.43 -2.87
N SER A 807 -16.47 -27.84 -3.25
CA SER A 807 -17.74 -27.92 -2.52
C SER A 807 -18.88 -28.25 -3.46
N THR A 808 -19.84 -29.03 -3.00
CA THR A 808 -20.86 -29.65 -3.85
C THR A 808 -22.26 -29.11 -3.72
N GLU A 809 -22.59 -28.41 -2.63
CA GLU A 809 -23.98 -27.98 -2.45
C GLU A 809 -24.42 -26.94 -3.47
N ASP A 810 -23.45 -26.16 -4.04
CA ASP A 810 -23.72 -25.11 -5.02
C ASP A 810 -22.86 -25.22 -6.29
N GLY A 811 -22.05 -26.28 -6.45
CA GLY A 811 -20.99 -26.36 -7.46
C GLY A 811 -21.45 -26.70 -8.87
N PHE A 812 -22.17 -27.82 -9.04
CA PHE A 812 -22.64 -28.31 -10.31
C PHE A 812 -24.09 -28.76 -10.21
N LYS A 813 -24.87 -28.43 -11.24
CA LYS A 813 -26.23 -28.89 -11.33
C LYS A 813 -26.19 -30.43 -11.55
N ARG A 814 -26.83 -31.19 -10.68
CA ARG A 814 -26.97 -32.63 -10.84
C ARG A 814 -28.04 -32.90 -11.90
N LEU A 815 -27.64 -33.54 -12.98
CA LEU A 815 -28.55 -34.04 -13.98
C LEU A 815 -28.44 -35.55 -13.95
N PRO A 816 -29.56 -36.25 -13.82
CA PRO A 816 -29.53 -37.71 -13.97
C PRO A 816 -29.05 -38.11 -15.37
N LEU A 817 -28.50 -39.32 -15.49
CA LEU A 817 -28.23 -39.89 -16.80
C LEU A 817 -29.54 -39.97 -17.62
N PRO A 818 -29.48 -39.83 -18.94
CA PRO A 818 -30.66 -40.06 -19.77
C PRO A 818 -31.37 -41.41 -19.42
N ALA A 819 -32.69 -41.41 -19.40
CA ALA A 819 -33.49 -42.55 -18.92
C ALA A 819 -33.13 -43.91 -19.52
N GLU A 820 -32.66 -43.93 -20.78
CA GLU A 820 -32.18 -45.09 -21.48
C GLU A 820 -30.74 -45.52 -21.18
N SER A 821 -30.04 -44.75 -20.34
CA SER A 821 -28.62 -45.04 -20.02
C SER A 821 -28.49 -46.28 -19.12
N LYS A 822 -27.47 -47.07 -19.37
CA LYS A 822 -27.11 -48.23 -18.54
C LYS A 822 -25.70 -48.08 -18.00
N LEU A 823 -25.56 -48.06 -16.69
CA LEU A 823 -24.28 -48.04 -16.00
C LEU A 823 -23.75 -49.47 -15.82
N SER A 824 -22.50 -49.69 -16.12
CA SER A 824 -21.77 -50.93 -15.90
C SER A 824 -20.38 -50.67 -15.34
N ILE A 825 -19.78 -51.71 -14.74
CA ILE A 825 -18.43 -51.67 -14.18
C ILE A 825 -17.54 -52.62 -14.99
N SER A 826 -16.24 -52.41 -14.96
CA SER A 826 -15.27 -53.31 -15.59
C SER A 826 -15.45 -54.75 -15.08
N ALA A 827 -15.29 -55.72 -15.94
CA ALA A 827 -15.63 -57.14 -15.71
C ALA A 827 -14.90 -57.74 -14.49
N ALA A 828 -13.77 -57.27 -14.14
CA ALA A 828 -13.04 -57.50 -12.93
C ALA A 828 -12.24 -56.22 -12.62
N PRO A 829 -12.38 -55.73 -11.49
CA PRO A 829 -12.97 -56.09 -10.22
C PRO A 829 -14.43 -55.66 -10.11
N LYS A 830 -15.17 -56.36 -9.28
CA LYS A 830 -16.54 -55.99 -8.89
C LYS A 830 -16.49 -54.89 -7.83
N THR A 831 -17.53 -54.06 -7.82
CA THR A 831 -17.76 -53.16 -6.68
C THR A 831 -18.16 -53.98 -5.47
N ASN A 832 -17.71 -53.55 -4.31
CA ASN A 832 -18.27 -53.88 -3.01
C ASN A 832 -18.95 -52.65 -2.40
N ASN A 833 -19.64 -52.80 -1.31
CA ASN A 833 -20.36 -51.75 -0.57
C ASN A 833 -21.73 -51.42 -1.17
N GLU A 834 -21.91 -50.31 -1.91
CA GLU A 834 -23.20 -49.89 -2.42
C GLU A 834 -23.48 -50.42 -3.84
N SER A 835 -24.75 -50.41 -4.24
CA SER A 835 -25.17 -50.73 -5.59
C SER A 835 -24.71 -49.65 -6.57
N LEU A 836 -24.43 -50.04 -7.83
CA LEU A 836 -24.11 -49.10 -8.92
C LEU A 836 -25.23 -48.07 -9.15
N SER A 837 -26.47 -48.41 -8.85
CA SER A 837 -27.61 -47.49 -8.99
C SER A 837 -27.49 -46.24 -8.13
N THR A 838 -26.69 -46.27 -7.04
CA THR A 838 -26.46 -45.11 -6.18
C THR A 838 -25.60 -44.04 -6.84
N LEU A 839 -24.89 -44.40 -7.92
CA LEU A 839 -24.10 -43.40 -8.69
C LEU A 839 -24.95 -42.56 -9.65
N THR A 840 -26.25 -42.81 -9.74
CA THR A 840 -27.17 -42.12 -10.66
C THR A 840 -28.52 -41.79 -10.01
N ASP A 841 -28.58 -41.82 -8.69
CA ASP A 841 -29.83 -41.61 -7.92
C ASP A 841 -30.08 -40.12 -7.55
N GLY A 842 -29.16 -39.22 -7.93
CA GLY A 842 -29.24 -37.80 -7.67
C GLY A 842 -28.91 -37.42 -6.22
N LYS A 843 -28.32 -38.31 -5.40
CA LYS A 843 -28.04 -38.09 -3.99
C LYS A 843 -26.53 -38.18 -3.70
N LEU A 844 -26.08 -37.34 -2.78
CA LEU A 844 -24.74 -37.44 -2.20
C LEU A 844 -24.83 -38.06 -0.82
N ALA A 845 -24.44 -39.32 -0.71
CA ALA A 845 -24.41 -40.04 0.56
C ALA A 845 -23.04 -39.89 1.26
N GLU A 846 -23.06 -39.90 2.61
CA GLU A 846 -21.85 -39.84 3.41
C GLU A 846 -21.32 -41.24 3.69
N ASN A 847 -21.02 -41.99 2.66
CA ASN A 847 -20.52 -43.37 2.75
C ASN A 847 -19.50 -43.66 1.65
N PHE A 848 -19.03 -44.90 1.58
CA PHE A 848 -18.08 -45.35 0.55
C PHE A 848 -18.62 -45.32 -0.90
N GLY A 849 -19.92 -45.36 -1.10
CA GLY A 849 -20.50 -45.59 -2.40
C GLY A 849 -20.10 -46.95 -2.97
N PRO A 850 -20.36 -47.21 -4.25
CA PRO A 850 -19.89 -48.42 -4.94
C PRO A 850 -18.41 -48.29 -5.32
N VAL A 851 -17.54 -48.80 -4.42
CA VAL A 851 -16.09 -48.82 -4.60
C VAL A 851 -15.61 -50.16 -5.14
N PHE A 852 -14.43 -50.13 -5.80
CA PHE A 852 -13.80 -51.39 -6.26
C PHE A 852 -13.35 -52.23 -5.04
N GLY A 853 -13.34 -53.54 -5.19
CA GLY A 853 -12.99 -54.48 -4.10
C GLY A 853 -11.60 -54.24 -3.53
N ASN A 854 -11.37 -54.70 -2.29
CA ASN A 854 -10.09 -54.58 -1.62
C ASN A 854 -8.94 -55.15 -2.44
N GLY A 855 -7.81 -54.41 -2.54
CA GLY A 855 -6.64 -54.79 -3.33
C GLY A 855 -6.76 -54.46 -4.82
N VAL A 856 -7.85 -53.81 -5.22
CA VAL A 856 -8.03 -53.36 -6.59
C VAL A 856 -7.76 -51.85 -6.67
N HIS A 857 -6.71 -51.52 -7.42
CA HIS A 857 -6.26 -50.12 -7.48
C HIS A 857 -6.80 -49.40 -8.72
N ASN A 858 -7.18 -50.11 -9.74
CA ASN A 858 -7.70 -49.56 -10.99
C ASN A 858 -9.04 -50.23 -11.34
N GLY A 859 -9.91 -49.48 -11.96
CA GLY A 859 -11.17 -49.97 -12.47
C GLY A 859 -11.82 -48.95 -13.39
N ALA A 860 -12.96 -49.32 -13.97
CA ALA A 860 -13.69 -48.39 -14.84
C ALA A 860 -15.20 -48.51 -14.61
N TYR A 861 -15.86 -47.34 -14.58
CA TYR A 861 -17.30 -47.24 -14.76
C TYR A 861 -17.58 -46.92 -16.23
N LYS A 862 -18.59 -47.55 -16.81
CA LYS A 862 -18.99 -47.32 -18.19
C LYS A 862 -20.47 -47.06 -18.27
N VAL A 863 -20.87 -46.04 -19.00
CA VAL A 863 -22.25 -45.68 -19.28
C VAL A 863 -22.53 -45.88 -20.75
N ASP A 864 -23.63 -46.61 -21.04
CA ASP A 864 -24.28 -46.65 -22.36
C ASP A 864 -25.42 -45.61 -22.38
N LEU A 865 -25.32 -44.62 -23.21
CA LEU A 865 -26.32 -43.56 -23.36
C LEU A 865 -27.51 -44.01 -24.27
N GLY A 866 -27.52 -45.28 -24.67
CA GLY A 866 -28.55 -45.88 -25.53
C GLY A 866 -28.40 -45.57 -27.02
N ALA A 867 -27.90 -44.39 -27.34
CA ALA A 867 -27.64 -43.94 -28.71
C ALA A 867 -26.44 -42.98 -28.72
N VAL A 868 -25.86 -42.71 -29.87
CA VAL A 868 -24.87 -41.68 -30.08
C VAL A 868 -25.51 -40.32 -29.81
N LYS A 869 -24.97 -39.53 -28.84
CA LYS A 869 -25.48 -38.21 -28.46
C LYS A 869 -24.33 -37.20 -28.39
N PRO A 870 -24.60 -35.92 -28.72
CA PRO A 870 -23.60 -34.85 -28.51
C PRO A 870 -23.46 -34.58 -27.00
N VAL A 871 -22.36 -35.04 -26.43
CA VAL A 871 -22.07 -34.89 -24.99
C VAL A 871 -21.52 -33.50 -24.70
N THR A 872 -22.09 -32.76 -23.75
CA THR A 872 -21.68 -31.40 -23.41
C THR A 872 -20.91 -31.30 -22.10
N ALA A 873 -21.21 -32.19 -21.13
CA ALA A 873 -20.46 -32.26 -19.87
C ALA A 873 -20.47 -33.68 -19.29
N ILE A 874 -19.40 -34.00 -18.57
CA ILE A 874 -19.25 -35.27 -17.85
C ILE A 874 -18.75 -34.93 -16.48
N THR A 875 -19.57 -35.23 -15.44
CA THR A 875 -19.32 -34.80 -14.05
C THR A 875 -19.32 -35.99 -13.10
N SER A 876 -18.44 -35.94 -12.11
CA SER A 876 -18.41 -36.92 -11.01
C SER A 876 -18.28 -36.26 -9.66
N TRP A 877 -18.93 -36.85 -8.65
CA TRP A 877 -18.85 -36.42 -7.27
C TRP A 877 -18.28 -37.53 -6.38
N SER A 878 -17.46 -37.16 -5.41
CA SER A 878 -16.89 -38.10 -4.44
C SER A 878 -17.06 -37.57 -3.01
N PHE A 879 -17.12 -38.51 -2.07
CA PHE A 879 -17.20 -38.24 -0.63
C PHE A 879 -15.84 -38.42 0.01
N ARG A 880 -15.45 -37.47 0.87
CA ARG A 880 -14.22 -37.53 1.66
C ARG A 880 -14.47 -38.40 2.90
N MET A 881 -13.96 -39.59 2.86
CA MET A 881 -14.03 -40.50 3.99
C MET A 881 -12.65 -40.75 4.56
N GLY A 882 -12.44 -40.35 5.81
CA GLY A 882 -11.11 -40.29 6.39
C GLY A 882 -10.24 -39.25 5.65
N ASN A 883 -8.92 -39.43 5.60
CA ASN A 883 -8.01 -38.48 4.97
C ASN A 883 -7.68 -38.78 3.48
N ASN A 884 -8.26 -39.81 2.88
CA ASN A 884 -7.71 -40.39 1.67
C ASN A 884 -8.72 -40.77 0.55
N ARG A 885 -10.02 -40.62 0.75
CA ARG A 885 -11.04 -41.08 -0.20
C ARG A 885 -11.85 -39.98 -0.89
N GLY A 886 -11.58 -38.72 -0.61
CA GLY A 886 -12.18 -37.57 -1.29
C GLY A 886 -11.58 -37.25 -2.65
N PRO A 887 -10.25 -37.38 -2.85
CA PRO A 887 -9.63 -37.07 -4.13
C PRO A 887 -10.12 -37.95 -5.26
N GLN A 888 -10.26 -37.34 -6.42
CA GLN A 888 -10.58 -38.05 -7.71
C GLN A 888 -9.33 -38.10 -8.57
N LYS A 889 -8.98 -39.25 -9.09
CA LYS A 889 -7.92 -39.43 -10.09
C LYS A 889 -8.42 -40.38 -11.17
N LEU A 890 -8.72 -39.85 -12.35
CA LEU A 890 -9.33 -40.61 -13.41
C LEU A 890 -9.05 -39.99 -14.78
N THR A 891 -9.23 -40.80 -15.81
CA THR A 891 -9.30 -40.32 -17.19
C THR A 891 -10.66 -40.68 -17.79
N ILE A 892 -11.28 -39.74 -18.48
CA ILE A 892 -12.57 -39.90 -19.15
C ILE A 892 -12.34 -40.22 -20.64
N TYR A 893 -13.09 -41.18 -21.11
CA TYR A 893 -13.06 -41.63 -22.51
C TYR A 893 -14.45 -41.67 -23.09
N GLY A 894 -14.57 -41.44 -24.41
CA GLY A 894 -15.79 -41.55 -25.18
C GLY A 894 -15.66 -42.52 -26.35
N SER A 895 -16.75 -43.21 -26.70
CA SER A 895 -16.84 -44.03 -27.94
C SER A 895 -18.21 -43.87 -28.58
N ASN A 896 -18.26 -43.84 -29.91
CA ASN A 896 -19.49 -43.80 -30.70
C ASN A 896 -19.85 -45.17 -31.32
N SER A 897 -19.21 -46.26 -30.89
CA SER A 897 -19.44 -47.60 -31.37
C SER A 897 -20.92 -47.99 -31.21
N GLU A 898 -21.51 -48.61 -32.24
CA GLU A 898 -22.87 -49.15 -32.18
C GLU A 898 -22.96 -50.37 -31.26
N ALA A 899 -21.91 -51.20 -31.25
CA ALA A 899 -21.78 -52.35 -30.35
C ALA A 899 -21.02 -51.97 -29.09
N ASP A 900 -21.24 -52.72 -27.99
CA ASP A 900 -20.49 -52.53 -26.76
C ASP A 900 -18.99 -52.71 -27.00
N PRO A 901 -18.17 -51.61 -26.81
CA PRO A 901 -16.73 -51.68 -27.04
C PRO A 901 -15.97 -52.43 -25.93
N GLY A 902 -16.66 -52.93 -24.90
CA GLY A 902 -16.05 -53.55 -23.73
C GLY A 902 -15.40 -52.53 -22.79
N PHE A 903 -14.29 -52.91 -22.15
CA PHE A 903 -13.50 -52.02 -21.25
C PHE A 903 -12.05 -51.83 -21.70
N LYS A 904 -11.71 -52.22 -22.94
CA LYS A 904 -10.39 -51.96 -23.49
C LYS A 904 -10.27 -50.49 -23.93
N LEU A 905 -9.48 -49.71 -23.23
CA LEU A 905 -9.39 -48.26 -23.44
C LEU A 905 -8.92 -47.90 -24.88
N GLU A 906 -8.26 -48.80 -25.59
CA GLU A 906 -7.90 -48.64 -27.00
C GLU A 906 -9.11 -48.49 -27.95
N ASN A 907 -10.30 -48.92 -27.51
CA ASN A 907 -11.55 -48.77 -28.26
C ASN A 907 -12.27 -47.44 -28.01
N PHE A 908 -11.62 -46.51 -27.28
CA PHE A 908 -12.22 -45.25 -26.88
C PHE A 908 -11.28 -44.09 -27.22
N THR A 909 -11.86 -42.92 -27.41
CA THR A 909 -11.15 -41.66 -27.55
C THR A 909 -10.97 -41.03 -26.18
N PRO A 910 -9.73 -40.69 -25.74
CA PRO A 910 -9.52 -39.98 -24.50
C PRO A 910 -10.05 -38.55 -24.60
N LEU A 911 -10.83 -38.11 -23.63
CA LEU A 911 -11.44 -36.78 -23.58
C LEU A 911 -10.67 -35.84 -22.62
N GLY A 912 -10.27 -36.34 -21.45
CA GLY A 912 -9.52 -35.58 -20.47
C GLY A 912 -9.20 -36.40 -19.24
N SER A 913 -8.23 -35.90 -18.42
CA SER A 913 -7.84 -36.52 -17.15
C SER A 913 -8.11 -35.57 -16.01
N ILE A 914 -8.64 -36.07 -14.90
CA ILE A 914 -8.97 -35.33 -13.68
C ILE A 914 -8.06 -35.85 -12.57
N ASP A 915 -7.43 -34.94 -11.87
CA ASP A 915 -6.71 -35.18 -10.63
C ASP A 915 -6.99 -34.01 -9.68
N THR A 916 -7.91 -34.19 -8.74
CA THR A 916 -8.33 -33.13 -7.81
C THR A 916 -7.34 -32.90 -6.68
N GLY A 917 -6.35 -33.77 -6.53
CA GLY A 917 -5.41 -33.70 -5.41
C GLY A 917 -6.10 -33.90 -4.05
N ALA A 918 -5.41 -33.53 -2.97
CA ALA A 918 -5.96 -33.62 -1.61
C ALA A 918 -6.90 -32.43 -1.30
N SER A 919 -8.21 -32.67 -1.31
CA SER A 919 -9.21 -31.69 -0.87
C SER A 919 -9.62 -31.92 0.57
N LYS A 920 -9.87 -30.85 1.32
CA LYS A 920 -10.46 -30.91 2.69
C LYS A 920 -11.99 -30.86 2.66
N ALA A 921 -12.61 -30.63 1.51
CA ALA A 921 -14.05 -30.56 1.39
C ALA A 921 -14.72 -31.92 1.65
N LYS A 922 -15.91 -31.87 2.24
CA LYS A 922 -16.72 -33.08 2.53
C LYS A 922 -17.03 -33.86 1.27
N PHE A 923 -17.32 -33.15 0.18
CA PHE A 923 -17.51 -33.73 -1.14
C PHE A 923 -16.62 -32.98 -2.15
N THR A 924 -16.15 -33.68 -3.16
CA THR A 924 -15.42 -33.10 -4.29
C THR A 924 -16.16 -33.38 -5.57
N ALA A 925 -16.40 -32.34 -6.36
CA ALA A 925 -16.99 -32.49 -7.71
C ALA A 925 -15.96 -32.11 -8.78
N ALA A 926 -15.91 -32.88 -9.86
CA ALA A 926 -15.07 -32.60 -11.00
C ALA A 926 -15.86 -32.79 -12.31
N SER A 927 -15.67 -31.87 -13.26
CA SER A 927 -16.41 -31.88 -14.50
C SER A 927 -15.48 -31.61 -15.69
N LEU A 928 -15.65 -32.41 -16.75
CA LEU A 928 -15.12 -32.11 -18.06
C LEU A 928 -16.25 -31.51 -18.89
N GLN A 929 -16.07 -30.25 -19.35
CA GLN A 929 -17.14 -29.53 -20.06
C GLN A 929 -16.67 -29.03 -21.42
N ALA A 930 -17.59 -29.02 -22.36
CA ALA A 930 -17.43 -28.27 -23.60
C ALA A 930 -17.77 -26.81 -23.36
N LEU A 931 -17.23 -25.92 -24.21
CA LEU A 931 -17.65 -24.51 -24.20
C LEU A 931 -19.13 -24.42 -24.62
N ASP A 932 -19.83 -23.38 -24.15
CA ASP A 932 -21.26 -23.17 -24.43
C ASP A 932 -21.55 -23.24 -25.95
N GLY A 933 -22.52 -24.04 -26.30
CA GLY A 933 -22.90 -24.25 -27.69
C GLY A 933 -22.05 -25.29 -28.44
N GLU A 934 -21.10 -25.95 -27.82
CA GLU A 934 -20.26 -27.01 -28.37
C GLU A 934 -20.56 -28.39 -27.74
N SER A 935 -19.86 -29.43 -28.16
CA SER A 935 -19.86 -30.75 -27.54
C SER A 935 -18.42 -31.23 -27.33
N LEU A 936 -18.23 -32.13 -26.39
CA LEU A 936 -16.98 -32.87 -26.20
C LEU A 936 -16.77 -33.86 -27.34
N GLY A 937 -17.83 -34.19 -28.04
CA GLY A 937 -17.94 -35.11 -29.15
C GLY A 937 -19.29 -35.86 -29.12
N ASP A 938 -19.52 -36.64 -30.16
CA ASP A 938 -20.74 -37.47 -30.31
C ASP A 938 -20.41 -38.88 -29.85
N PHE A 939 -20.94 -39.25 -28.67
CA PHE A 939 -20.63 -40.53 -28.05
C PHE A 939 -21.91 -41.29 -27.63
N ARG A 940 -21.84 -42.62 -27.69
CA ARG A 940 -22.78 -43.51 -27.04
C ARG A 940 -22.25 -44.04 -25.71
N TRP A 941 -20.96 -44.22 -25.60
CA TRP A 941 -20.31 -44.84 -24.46
C TRP A 941 -19.37 -43.83 -23.80
N ILE A 942 -19.51 -43.67 -22.46
CA ILE A 942 -18.60 -42.87 -21.65
C ILE A 942 -17.94 -43.77 -20.61
N VAL A 943 -16.63 -43.64 -20.44
CA VAL A 943 -15.86 -44.44 -19.49
C VAL A 943 -15.10 -43.49 -18.54
N TRP A 944 -15.29 -43.70 -17.25
CA TRP A 944 -14.41 -43.18 -16.19
C TRP A 944 -13.39 -44.24 -15.85
N ALA A 945 -12.17 -44.13 -16.30
CA ALA A 945 -11.07 -45.04 -15.98
C ALA A 945 -10.37 -44.50 -14.71
N VAL A 946 -10.63 -45.16 -13.59
CA VAL A 946 -10.20 -44.69 -12.25
C VAL A 946 -8.79 -45.18 -11.95
N SER A 947 -7.95 -44.28 -11.42
CA SER A 947 -6.58 -44.56 -10.97
C SER A 947 -6.45 -44.44 -9.44
N PRO A 948 -5.45 -45.07 -8.81
CA PRO A 948 -5.21 -44.93 -7.39
C PRO A 948 -4.94 -43.44 -7.00
N VAL A 949 -5.50 -42.98 -5.88
CA VAL A 949 -5.33 -41.62 -5.38
C VAL A 949 -4.06 -41.44 -4.57
N SER A 950 -3.38 -42.49 -4.14
CA SER A 950 -2.09 -42.41 -3.44
C SER A 950 -0.97 -43.14 -4.20
N SER A 951 0.25 -42.60 -4.11
CA SER A 951 1.45 -43.19 -4.71
C SER A 951 2.02 -44.37 -3.90
N ASN A 952 1.53 -44.63 -2.69
CA ASN A 952 2.10 -45.62 -1.78
C ASN A 952 1.51 -47.03 -1.87
N GLY A 953 0.72 -47.32 -2.93
CA GLY A 953 0.19 -48.67 -3.20
C GLY A 953 -0.84 -49.18 -2.18
N GLY A 954 -1.26 -48.40 -1.23
CA GLY A 954 -2.37 -48.73 -0.33
C GLY A 954 -3.70 -48.52 -1.04
N GLY A 955 -4.48 -49.56 -1.28
CA GLY A 955 -5.68 -49.65 -2.04
C GLY A 955 -6.79 -48.63 -1.81
N GLU A 956 -6.50 -47.38 -2.05
CA GLU A 956 -7.38 -46.27 -1.81
C GLU A 956 -8.07 -45.84 -3.08
N ASN A 957 -9.32 -46.31 -3.24
CA ASN A 957 -10.17 -45.91 -4.36
C ASN A 957 -11.00 -44.68 -3.96
N THR A 958 -11.28 -43.84 -4.94
CA THR A 958 -12.23 -42.72 -4.77
C THR A 958 -13.58 -43.24 -4.33
N ALA A 959 -14.21 -42.61 -3.35
CA ALA A 959 -15.57 -42.89 -2.91
C ALA A 959 -16.57 -42.11 -3.75
N PHE A 960 -16.79 -42.56 -4.98
CA PHE A 960 -17.75 -41.94 -5.90
C PHE A 960 -19.17 -42.02 -5.36
N GLN A 961 -19.91 -40.91 -5.47
CA GLN A 961 -21.29 -40.78 -4.99
C GLN A 961 -22.26 -40.54 -6.14
N GLU A 962 -21.83 -39.86 -7.21
CA GLU A 962 -22.69 -39.57 -8.35
C GLU A 962 -21.85 -39.43 -9.63
N LEU A 963 -22.37 -39.90 -10.74
CA LEU A 963 -21.81 -39.70 -12.10
C LEU A 963 -22.91 -39.14 -12.98
N ALA A 964 -22.60 -38.12 -13.77
CA ALA A 964 -23.57 -37.51 -14.68
C ALA A 964 -22.97 -37.28 -16.07
N VAL A 965 -23.79 -37.41 -17.10
CA VAL A 965 -23.46 -37.03 -18.48
C VAL A 965 -24.55 -36.11 -18.99
N GLU A 966 -24.16 -34.94 -19.42
CA GLU A 966 -25.06 -33.98 -20.05
C GLU A 966 -24.93 -34.08 -21.57
N THR A 967 -26.06 -34.08 -22.22
CA THR A 967 -26.12 -34.16 -23.69
C THR A 967 -26.95 -33.01 -24.21
N LYS A 968 -26.70 -32.61 -25.46
CA LYS A 968 -27.64 -31.70 -26.15
C LYS A 968 -28.97 -32.44 -26.38
N PRO A 969 -30.11 -31.74 -26.32
CA PRO A 969 -31.42 -32.28 -26.62
C PRO A 969 -31.48 -32.91 -28.01
#